data_564fed824d32335454a27c3fbaa957f9
#
_entry.id   564fed824d32335454a27c3fbaa957f9
#
_cell.length_a   1.000
_cell.length_b   1.000
_cell.length_c   1.000
_cell.angle_alpha   90.00
_cell.angle_beta   90.00
_cell.angle_gamma   90.00
#
_symmetry.space_group_name_H-M   'P 1'
#
loop_
_entity.id
_entity.type
_entity.pdbx_description
1 polymer ?
#
loop_
_entity_poly.entity_id
_entity_poly.type
_entity_poly.pdbx_seq_one_letter_code
_entity_poly.pdbx_strand_id
1 'polypeptide(L)'
;MNQKHNVTAEKLGIQLSTGTLAGLAGGAVTVAMGETTVFVSATAASTLRPGQDFFPLTVDYREKFTAAGRFPGGYFKREGKPSEKEILTSRLCDRPLRPLFPKGFLNEVQVIGYLLSTDQINEADVLMVNGASAALMISDIPWNGPIGCVRLGEINGEFVVNPTNEQMYDSSLDLIYVGSEKEMMMIEGSADQIPEARFVEALEFAHQVIQEIISAQCELAELCGREKKEFELVKTPDQVLDLCREITGNRMEEAIFAPSKQERQVAVDAVKEEASKACEEKFGEDFDPDHISMAFEIIQEEVYRENILIRGKRADGRAPADLREITCETGVLPRVHGSAVFTRGETQSLVLSTLGTSRDVQDLDGLTGGPAAKSFILHYNFPPFSVGEAGRFGFSSRREIGHGALAERSVLPILPPEDEFPYAIRIVSEIMASNGSTSMASVCGGSLALMDAGVPISQHVAGISTGLVTEMNDQGEIAKHVVLTDIIGAEDHFGDMDFKVCGTRDGVTGFQLDLKIQGLPFDIAKEAVKQVTEARMKILDKMDEALPSHRKELREHAPRIESVQIDPEKIGALIGPGGKNIRRITEVTGANIDIDEDNSGKVRIYATDTEAMNRALQEIELVTGEIEVGKIYRGIVRGVKEFGAFVECLPGKEGLFLVDTLQLSLIHI
;
A
#
# COMPACT_ATOMS: atom_id res chain seq x y z
N MET A 1 19.49 15.35 -35.97
CA MET A 1 19.77 14.40 -34.87
C MET A 1 20.03 15.24 -33.65
N ASN A 2 19.35 14.98 -32.54
CA ASN A 2 19.61 15.71 -31.31
C ASN A 2 21.01 15.36 -30.80
N GLN A 3 21.73 16.36 -30.27
CA GLN A 3 23.03 16.14 -29.67
C GLN A 3 22.86 15.30 -28.40
N LYS A 4 23.77 14.34 -28.17
CA LYS A 4 23.76 13.52 -26.96
C LYS A 4 24.37 14.29 -25.81
N HIS A 5 23.71 14.27 -24.66
CA HIS A 5 24.18 14.84 -23.40
C HIS A 5 24.05 13.79 -22.28
N ASN A 6 25.04 13.78 -21.40
CA ASN A 6 25.09 12.90 -20.23
C ASN A 6 25.53 13.73 -19.04
N VAL A 7 24.86 13.56 -17.92
CA VAL A 7 25.20 14.13 -16.61
C VAL A 7 25.10 13.04 -15.56
N THR A 8 25.97 13.03 -14.58
CA THR A 8 26.00 11.99 -13.53
C THR A 8 25.95 12.62 -12.15
N ALA A 9 25.05 12.13 -11.30
CA ALA A 9 25.05 12.36 -9.87
C ALA A 9 25.99 11.31 -9.24
N GLU A 10 27.26 11.68 -9.08
CA GLU A 10 28.37 10.74 -8.79
C GLU A 10 28.20 9.96 -7.48
N LYS A 11 27.75 10.64 -6.40
CA LYS A 11 27.57 10.00 -5.09
C LYS A 11 26.38 9.05 -5.05
N LEU A 12 25.38 9.29 -5.90
CA LEU A 12 24.20 8.45 -6.03
C LEU A 12 24.39 7.33 -7.06
N GLY A 13 25.44 7.41 -7.89
CA GLY A 13 25.65 6.48 -9.00
C GLY A 13 24.55 6.54 -10.08
N ILE A 14 23.84 7.69 -10.19
CA ILE A 14 22.73 7.86 -11.14
C ILE A 14 23.20 8.69 -12.33
N GLN A 15 23.06 8.13 -13.53
CA GLN A 15 23.38 8.79 -14.80
C GLN A 15 22.11 9.20 -15.53
N LEU A 16 22.05 10.46 -15.97
CA LEU A 16 21.00 11.02 -16.83
C LEU A 16 21.54 11.18 -18.25
N SER A 17 20.82 10.67 -19.25
CA SER A 17 21.24 10.73 -20.66
C SER A 17 20.08 11.14 -21.55
N THR A 18 20.32 11.98 -22.55
CA THR A 18 19.30 12.41 -23.53
C THR A 18 19.84 12.49 -24.95
N GLY A 19 18.96 12.72 -25.93
CA GLY A 19 19.30 12.94 -27.35
C GLY A 19 19.42 11.67 -28.20
N THR A 20 19.25 10.47 -27.61
CA THR A 20 19.36 9.20 -28.34
C THR A 20 17.99 8.62 -28.75
N LEU A 21 17.01 8.69 -27.85
CA LEU A 21 15.68 8.07 -28.01
C LEU A 21 14.58 9.14 -28.08
N ALA A 22 13.47 8.79 -28.68
CA ALA A 22 12.20 9.54 -28.69
C ALA A 22 12.32 11.02 -29.08
N GLY A 23 13.05 11.33 -30.17
CA GLY A 23 13.31 12.70 -30.64
C GLY A 23 12.07 13.54 -30.99
N LEU A 24 10.86 12.97 -30.99
CA LEU A 24 9.59 13.68 -31.20
C LEU A 24 8.85 14.01 -29.88
N ALA A 25 9.28 13.47 -28.75
CA ALA A 25 8.71 13.80 -27.45
C ALA A 25 9.07 15.25 -27.05
N GLY A 26 8.29 15.86 -26.17
CA GLY A 26 8.58 17.15 -25.56
C GLY A 26 9.91 17.12 -24.82
N GLY A 27 10.12 16.10 -23.99
CA GLY A 27 11.38 15.74 -23.34
C GLY A 27 11.53 14.23 -23.23
N ALA A 28 12.76 13.72 -23.33
CA ALA A 28 13.04 12.29 -23.20
C ALA A 28 14.41 12.06 -22.57
N VAL A 29 14.45 11.24 -21.52
CA VAL A 29 15.67 10.96 -20.75
C VAL A 29 15.78 9.46 -20.50
N THR A 30 17.00 8.95 -20.50
CA THR A 30 17.33 7.62 -20.00
C THR A 30 18.08 7.78 -18.69
N VAL A 31 17.61 7.11 -17.63
CA VAL A 31 18.20 7.16 -16.29
C VAL A 31 18.75 5.78 -15.97
N ALA A 32 19.99 5.72 -15.50
CA ALA A 32 20.65 4.46 -15.17
C ALA A 32 21.30 4.51 -13.78
N MET A 33 21.22 3.38 -13.07
CA MET A 33 21.97 3.09 -11.84
C MET A 33 22.44 1.63 -11.93
N GLY A 34 23.76 1.40 -11.90
CA GLY A 34 24.31 0.10 -12.28
C GLY A 34 23.92 -0.27 -13.71
N GLU A 35 23.40 -1.50 -13.91
CA GLU A 35 22.86 -1.94 -15.20
C GLU A 35 21.32 -1.80 -15.28
N THR A 36 20.68 -1.29 -14.21
CA THR A 36 19.25 -0.94 -14.24
C THR A 36 19.03 0.37 -14.97
N THR A 37 18.18 0.37 -16.01
CA THR A 37 17.97 1.51 -16.91
C THR A 37 16.50 1.72 -17.17
N VAL A 38 16.02 2.94 -16.88
CA VAL A 38 14.66 3.40 -17.16
C VAL A 38 14.69 4.50 -18.22
N PHE A 39 13.89 4.35 -19.25
CA PHE A 39 13.60 5.40 -20.23
C PHE A 39 12.33 6.13 -19.81
N VAL A 40 12.35 7.47 -19.84
CA VAL A 40 11.18 8.29 -19.52
C VAL A 40 11.00 9.38 -20.59
N SER A 41 9.75 9.58 -21.01
CA SER A 41 9.36 10.64 -21.94
C SER A 41 8.20 11.46 -21.37
N ALA A 42 8.19 12.76 -21.66
CA ALA A 42 7.12 13.70 -21.33
C ALA A 42 6.61 14.39 -22.60
N THR A 43 5.29 14.42 -22.76
CA THR A 43 4.63 15.04 -23.93
C THR A 43 3.36 15.73 -23.48
N ALA A 44 3.09 16.93 -23.98
CA ALA A 44 1.85 17.66 -23.73
C ALA A 44 1.04 17.84 -25.03
N ALA A 45 -0.28 17.80 -24.93
CA ALA A 45 -1.17 18.14 -26.02
C ALA A 45 -1.08 19.64 -26.32
N SER A 46 -1.08 20.01 -27.61
CA SER A 46 -1.00 21.41 -28.04
C SER A 46 -2.31 22.19 -27.89
N THR A 47 -3.43 21.52 -27.70
CA THR A 47 -4.78 22.10 -27.60
C THR A 47 -5.53 21.52 -26.42
N LEU A 48 -6.39 22.34 -25.81
CA LEU A 48 -7.35 21.91 -24.81
C LEU A 48 -8.45 21.06 -25.44
N ARG A 49 -8.97 20.11 -24.68
CA ARG A 49 -10.22 19.41 -25.02
C ARG A 49 -11.41 20.30 -24.62
N PRO A 50 -12.45 20.43 -25.44
CA PRO A 50 -13.67 21.14 -25.07
C PRO A 50 -14.30 20.54 -23.79
N GLY A 51 -14.70 21.38 -22.84
CA GLY A 51 -15.31 20.96 -21.58
C GLY A 51 -14.32 20.35 -20.58
N GLN A 52 -13.01 20.65 -20.69
CA GLN A 52 -11.99 20.16 -19.75
C GLN A 52 -11.95 21.05 -18.50
N ASP A 53 -12.35 20.48 -17.36
CA ASP A 53 -12.46 21.14 -16.05
C ASP A 53 -11.41 20.70 -15.03
N PHE A 54 -10.59 19.69 -15.38
CA PHE A 54 -9.51 19.18 -14.53
C PHE A 54 -8.21 19.00 -15.31
N PHE A 55 -7.07 18.97 -14.62
CA PHE A 55 -5.75 18.71 -15.22
C PHE A 55 -5.54 17.22 -15.52
N PRO A 56 -5.52 16.80 -16.79
CA PRO A 56 -5.36 15.40 -17.19
C PRO A 56 -3.89 15.01 -17.30
N LEU A 57 -3.23 14.82 -16.15
CA LEU A 57 -1.91 14.21 -16.08
C LEU A 57 -2.05 12.69 -16.07
N THR A 58 -1.43 12.03 -17.04
CA THR A 58 -1.33 10.57 -17.10
C THR A 58 0.13 10.16 -16.94
N VAL A 59 0.41 9.39 -15.90
CA VAL A 59 1.72 8.77 -15.67
C VAL A 59 1.58 7.27 -15.79
N ASP A 60 2.37 6.66 -16.69
CA ASP A 60 2.41 5.22 -16.91
C ASP A 60 3.85 4.71 -16.85
N TYR A 61 4.10 3.78 -15.94
CA TYR A 61 5.34 3.03 -15.84
C TYR A 61 5.10 1.58 -16.24
N ARG A 62 6.01 1.01 -17.04
CA ARG A 62 5.90 -0.37 -17.53
C ARG A 62 7.24 -1.10 -17.45
N GLU A 63 7.22 -2.28 -16.88
CA GLU A 63 8.34 -3.20 -16.85
C GLU A 63 8.28 -4.15 -18.04
N LYS A 64 9.32 -4.12 -18.87
CA LYS A 64 9.42 -4.99 -20.03
C LYS A 64 10.16 -6.27 -19.67
N PHE A 65 9.58 -7.45 -19.95
CA PHE A 65 10.23 -8.74 -19.70
C PHE A 65 11.60 -8.85 -20.36
N THR A 66 11.78 -8.17 -21.49
CA THR A 66 13.05 -8.07 -22.20
C THR A 66 14.15 -7.38 -21.37
N ALA A 67 13.79 -6.53 -20.39
CA ALA A 67 14.75 -5.88 -19.50
C ALA A 67 15.56 -6.89 -18.67
N ALA A 68 14.94 -8.02 -18.32
CA ALA A 68 15.56 -9.13 -17.60
C ALA A 68 15.93 -10.30 -18.52
N GLY A 69 15.92 -10.11 -19.85
CA GLY A 69 16.20 -11.18 -20.82
C GLY A 69 15.17 -12.30 -20.82
N ARG A 70 13.93 -12.05 -20.38
CA ARG A 70 12.87 -13.06 -20.21
C ARG A 70 11.73 -12.88 -21.23
N PHE A 71 10.95 -13.93 -21.42
CA PHE A 71 9.68 -13.89 -22.13
C PHE A 71 8.52 -13.79 -21.15
N PRO A 72 7.45 -13.02 -21.48
CA PRO A 72 6.22 -13.04 -20.68
C PRO A 72 5.64 -14.46 -20.56
N GLY A 73 5.20 -14.84 -19.34
CA GLY A 73 4.72 -16.19 -19.03
C GLY A 73 3.43 -16.60 -19.73
N GLY A 74 2.54 -15.64 -20.04
CA GLY A 74 1.23 -15.91 -20.62
C GLY A 74 1.23 -16.54 -22.02
N TYR A 75 0.07 -17.03 -22.45
CA TYR A 75 -0.10 -17.69 -23.75
C TYR A 75 0.34 -16.82 -24.93
N PHE A 76 0.00 -15.53 -24.93
CA PHE A 76 0.33 -14.60 -26.01
C PHE A 76 1.80 -14.13 -26.02
N LYS A 77 2.59 -14.50 -25.02
CA LYS A 77 4.00 -14.05 -24.88
C LYS A 77 4.16 -12.53 -25.03
N ARG A 78 3.22 -11.78 -24.49
CA ARG A 78 3.18 -10.32 -24.52
C ARG A 78 2.77 -9.79 -23.14
N GLU A 79 3.31 -8.65 -22.76
CA GLU A 79 2.91 -7.94 -21.53
C GLU A 79 1.41 -7.65 -21.54
N GLY A 80 0.75 -7.92 -20.41
CA GLY A 80 -0.69 -7.77 -20.24
C GLY A 80 -1.08 -6.44 -19.58
N LYS A 81 -2.04 -6.52 -18.66
CA LYS A 81 -2.42 -5.39 -17.81
C LYS A 81 -1.25 -4.99 -16.91
N PRO A 82 -1.18 -3.72 -16.46
CA PRO A 82 -0.19 -3.30 -15.48
C PRO A 82 -0.21 -4.19 -14.23
N SER A 83 0.97 -4.56 -13.74
CA SER A 83 1.13 -5.20 -12.44
C SER A 83 0.85 -4.21 -11.31
N GLU A 84 0.67 -4.71 -10.09
CA GLU A 84 0.54 -3.86 -8.90
C GLU A 84 1.74 -2.91 -8.75
N LYS A 85 2.97 -3.42 -8.89
CA LYS A 85 4.20 -2.63 -8.85
C LYS A 85 4.22 -1.52 -9.91
N GLU A 86 3.85 -1.81 -11.15
CA GLU A 86 3.77 -0.81 -12.22
C GLU A 86 2.75 0.30 -11.90
N ILE A 87 1.62 -0.05 -11.30
CA ILE A 87 0.59 0.91 -10.88
C ILE A 87 1.09 1.76 -9.72
N LEU A 88 1.72 1.15 -8.70
CA LEU A 88 2.25 1.87 -7.54
C LEU A 88 3.37 2.83 -7.94
N THR A 89 4.31 2.41 -8.80
CA THR A 89 5.38 3.27 -9.34
C THR A 89 4.81 4.43 -10.16
N SER A 90 3.76 4.19 -10.97
CA SER A 90 3.07 5.25 -11.70
C SER A 90 2.47 6.30 -10.75
N ARG A 91 1.82 5.86 -9.67
CA ARG A 91 1.24 6.74 -8.64
C ARG A 91 2.31 7.49 -7.84
N LEU A 92 3.41 6.80 -7.50
CA LEU A 92 4.56 7.37 -6.82
C LEU A 92 5.14 8.56 -7.62
N CYS A 93 5.16 8.44 -8.95
CA CYS A 93 5.64 9.48 -9.85
C CYS A 93 4.60 10.60 -10.08
N ASP A 94 3.30 10.29 -10.24
CA ASP A 94 2.24 11.28 -10.50
C ASP A 94 2.11 12.32 -9.36
N ARG A 95 2.11 11.87 -8.11
CA ARG A 95 1.83 12.71 -6.93
C ARG A 95 2.77 13.91 -6.79
N PRO A 96 4.11 13.77 -6.80
CA PRO A 96 5.02 14.90 -6.65
C PRO A 96 5.12 15.78 -7.89
N LEU A 97 4.74 15.27 -9.08
CA LEU A 97 4.80 16.06 -10.31
C LEU A 97 3.61 17.03 -10.43
N ARG A 98 2.43 16.59 -10.03
CA ARG A 98 1.16 17.27 -10.25
C ARG A 98 1.09 18.68 -9.64
N PRO A 99 1.51 18.94 -8.40
CA PRO A 99 1.44 20.27 -7.78
C PRO A 99 2.34 21.32 -8.43
N LEU A 100 3.32 20.88 -9.22
CA LEU A 100 4.31 21.76 -9.85
C LEU A 100 3.88 22.30 -11.23
N PHE A 101 2.71 21.87 -11.74
CA PHE A 101 2.12 22.49 -12.92
C PHE A 101 1.39 23.77 -12.53
N PRO A 102 1.37 24.81 -13.43
CA PRO A 102 0.69 26.06 -13.17
C PRO A 102 -0.83 25.84 -12.94
N LYS A 103 -1.43 26.56 -11.98
CA LYS A 103 -2.89 26.55 -11.78
C LYS A 103 -3.59 27.03 -13.07
N GLY A 104 -4.61 26.30 -13.50
CA GLY A 104 -5.33 26.58 -14.75
C GLY A 104 -4.69 26.00 -16.02
N PHE A 105 -3.53 25.35 -15.93
CA PHE A 105 -2.98 24.57 -17.03
C PHE A 105 -3.73 23.25 -17.16
N LEU A 106 -4.60 23.11 -18.16
CA LEU A 106 -5.48 21.95 -18.35
C LEU A 106 -5.19 21.16 -19.63
N ASN A 107 -4.09 21.44 -20.33
CA ASN A 107 -3.66 20.60 -21.45
C ASN A 107 -3.25 19.21 -20.96
N GLU A 108 -3.65 18.17 -21.71
CA GLU A 108 -3.26 16.80 -21.38
C GLU A 108 -1.74 16.63 -21.41
N VAL A 109 -1.19 16.09 -20.31
CA VAL A 109 0.22 15.72 -20.19
C VAL A 109 0.33 14.22 -19.97
N GLN A 110 1.22 13.60 -20.73
CA GLN A 110 1.54 12.19 -20.59
C GLN A 110 3.02 12.01 -20.29
N VAL A 111 3.30 11.30 -19.18
CA VAL A 111 4.63 10.83 -18.80
C VAL A 111 4.67 9.32 -18.89
N ILE A 112 5.55 8.78 -19.75
CA ILE A 112 5.67 7.33 -19.96
C ILE A 112 7.08 6.90 -19.59
N GLY A 113 7.17 5.90 -18.68
CA GLY A 113 8.41 5.25 -18.30
C GLY A 113 8.46 3.78 -18.70
N TYR A 114 9.61 3.34 -19.19
CA TYR A 114 9.88 1.93 -19.50
C TYR A 114 11.14 1.45 -18.81
N LEU A 115 11.04 0.36 -18.03
CA LEU A 115 12.23 -0.40 -17.63
C LEU A 115 12.76 -1.13 -18.87
N LEU A 116 13.99 -0.76 -19.28
CA LEU A 116 14.63 -1.30 -20.48
C LEU A 116 15.77 -2.28 -20.19
N SER A 117 16.38 -2.19 -19.01
CA SER A 117 17.40 -3.11 -18.50
C SER A 117 17.28 -3.21 -16.97
N THR A 118 17.60 -4.36 -16.40
CA THR A 118 17.66 -4.56 -14.94
C THR A 118 18.81 -5.49 -14.58
N ASP A 119 19.56 -5.11 -13.55
CA ASP A 119 20.57 -5.95 -12.88
C ASP A 119 19.97 -6.82 -11.76
N GLN A 120 18.67 -6.64 -11.46
CA GLN A 120 17.96 -7.31 -10.34
C GLN A 120 18.52 -6.97 -8.95
N ILE A 121 19.36 -5.94 -8.85
CA ILE A 121 19.99 -5.44 -7.64
C ILE A 121 19.35 -4.12 -7.22
N ASN A 122 19.20 -3.22 -8.20
CA ASN A 122 18.73 -1.85 -8.01
C ASN A 122 17.26 -1.71 -8.40
N GLU A 123 16.46 -1.07 -7.53
CA GLU A 123 15.07 -0.77 -7.83
C GLU A 123 14.93 0.36 -8.88
N ALA A 124 13.89 0.27 -9.69
CA ALA A 124 13.69 1.16 -10.83
C ALA A 124 12.75 2.35 -10.56
N ASP A 125 12.00 2.34 -9.47
CA ASP A 125 10.99 3.36 -9.14
C ASP A 125 11.60 4.74 -8.87
N VAL A 126 12.70 4.80 -8.14
CA VAL A 126 13.48 6.04 -7.93
C VAL A 126 13.98 6.61 -9.27
N LEU A 127 14.40 5.73 -10.18
CA LEU A 127 14.86 6.14 -11.52
C LEU A 127 13.70 6.68 -12.37
N MET A 128 12.49 6.11 -12.23
CA MET A 128 11.29 6.61 -12.89
C MET A 128 10.95 8.04 -12.48
N VAL A 129 10.96 8.35 -11.18
CA VAL A 129 10.63 9.68 -10.66
C VAL A 129 11.68 10.71 -11.10
N ASN A 130 12.97 10.40 -10.94
CA ASN A 130 14.06 11.29 -11.38
C ASN A 130 14.07 11.49 -12.90
N GLY A 131 13.76 10.44 -13.65
CA GLY A 131 13.64 10.50 -15.10
C GLY A 131 12.46 11.35 -15.58
N ALA A 132 11.33 11.28 -14.89
CA ALA A 132 10.16 12.11 -15.19
C ALA A 132 10.45 13.59 -14.92
N SER A 133 11.07 13.90 -13.78
CA SER A 133 11.52 15.24 -13.46
C SER A 133 12.51 15.78 -14.52
N ALA A 134 13.55 15.03 -14.86
CA ALA A 134 14.52 15.42 -15.86
C ALA A 134 13.89 15.60 -17.26
N ALA A 135 12.97 14.71 -17.67
CA ALA A 135 12.27 14.82 -18.94
C ALA A 135 11.39 16.08 -19.02
N LEU A 136 10.70 16.42 -17.93
CA LEU A 136 9.92 17.66 -17.82
C LEU A 136 10.83 18.89 -17.82
N MET A 137 11.98 18.85 -17.11
CA MET A 137 12.93 19.95 -17.07
C MET A 137 13.47 20.32 -18.46
N ILE A 138 13.88 19.33 -19.26
CA ILE A 138 14.40 19.59 -20.61
C ILE A 138 13.33 19.83 -21.67
N SER A 139 12.04 19.62 -21.35
CA SER A 139 10.89 19.82 -22.26
C SER A 139 10.48 21.29 -22.38
N ASP A 140 9.61 21.56 -23.35
CA ASP A 140 8.91 22.84 -23.50
C ASP A 140 7.60 22.96 -22.67
N ILE A 141 7.30 21.96 -21.84
CA ILE A 141 6.10 21.89 -20.97
C ILE A 141 6.29 22.83 -19.77
N PRO A 142 5.28 23.68 -19.41
CA PRO A 142 5.37 24.54 -18.23
C PRO A 142 5.27 23.71 -16.96
N TRP A 143 6.38 23.62 -16.26
CA TRP A 143 6.50 22.83 -15.02
C TRP A 143 7.58 23.42 -14.12
N ASN A 144 7.28 23.55 -12.80
CA ASN A 144 8.07 24.29 -11.81
C ASN A 144 9.02 23.39 -10.99
N GLY A 145 9.62 22.38 -11.62
CA GLY A 145 10.66 21.56 -10.98
C GLY A 145 12.04 22.22 -11.01
N PRO A 146 13.11 21.46 -10.68
CA PRO A 146 13.16 19.99 -10.54
C PRO A 146 12.74 19.45 -9.18
N ILE A 147 12.48 18.13 -9.15
CA ILE A 147 12.39 17.34 -7.93
C ILE A 147 13.46 16.25 -7.94
N GLY A 148 13.97 15.90 -6.74
CA GLY A 148 14.87 14.77 -6.54
C GLY A 148 14.18 13.66 -5.76
N CYS A 149 14.47 12.41 -6.11
CA CYS A 149 13.94 11.23 -5.46
C CYS A 149 15.07 10.29 -5.05
N VAL A 150 14.99 9.78 -3.81
CA VAL A 150 15.86 8.69 -3.31
C VAL A 150 15.02 7.70 -2.50
N ARG A 151 15.49 6.46 -2.42
CA ARG A 151 15.07 5.48 -1.43
C ARG A 151 16.06 5.51 -0.27
N LEU A 152 15.56 5.47 0.96
CA LEU A 152 16.37 5.41 2.17
C LEU A 152 15.99 4.19 2.98
N GLY A 153 16.99 3.36 3.28
CA GLY A 153 16.90 2.27 4.26
C GLY A 153 17.60 2.64 5.56
N GLU A 154 17.36 1.85 6.61
CA GLU A 154 18.12 1.91 7.85
C GLU A 154 18.61 0.50 8.22
N ILE A 155 19.93 0.29 8.25
CA ILE A 155 20.57 -0.99 8.53
C ILE A 155 21.54 -0.80 9.69
N ASN A 156 21.39 -1.57 10.76
CA ASN A 156 22.19 -1.46 11.97
C ASN A 156 22.23 -0.03 12.56
N GLY A 157 21.16 0.74 12.40
CA GLY A 157 21.04 2.12 12.90
C GLY A 157 21.70 3.18 12.01
N GLU A 158 22.21 2.82 10.83
CA GLU A 158 22.77 3.74 9.86
C GLU A 158 21.88 3.87 8.64
N PHE A 159 21.73 5.08 8.11
CA PHE A 159 20.97 5.33 6.88
C PHE A 159 21.75 4.89 5.64
N VAL A 160 21.09 4.14 4.77
CA VAL A 160 21.63 3.66 3.48
C VAL A 160 20.81 4.25 2.34
N VAL A 161 21.46 4.96 1.43
CA VAL A 161 20.82 5.60 0.28
C VAL A 161 20.75 4.60 -0.87
N ASN A 162 19.57 4.49 -1.51
CA ASN A 162 19.28 3.57 -2.60
C ASN A 162 19.80 2.15 -2.31
N PRO A 163 19.36 1.55 -1.19
CA PRO A 163 19.79 0.21 -0.80
C PRO A 163 19.46 -0.81 -1.90
N THR A 164 20.31 -1.82 -2.04
CA THR A 164 20.04 -2.94 -2.93
C THR A 164 18.89 -3.80 -2.41
N ASN A 165 18.31 -4.63 -3.29
CA ASN A 165 17.26 -5.58 -2.88
C ASN A 165 17.71 -6.48 -1.72
N GLU A 166 18.97 -6.92 -1.71
CA GLU A 166 19.54 -7.74 -0.62
C GLU A 166 19.61 -6.96 0.70
N GLN A 167 20.07 -5.70 0.65
CA GLN A 167 20.17 -4.82 1.80
C GLN A 167 18.80 -4.48 2.40
N MET A 168 17.75 -4.42 1.57
CA MET A 168 16.38 -4.14 2.04
C MET A 168 15.79 -5.22 2.94
N TYR A 169 16.28 -6.46 2.87
CA TYR A 169 15.82 -7.53 3.80
C TYR A 169 16.24 -7.25 5.25
N ASP A 170 17.35 -6.56 5.46
CA ASP A 170 17.87 -6.23 6.79
C ASP A 170 17.51 -4.80 7.24
N SER A 171 16.71 -4.09 6.43
CA SER A 171 16.39 -2.69 6.68
C SER A 171 15.15 -2.54 7.56
N SER A 172 15.26 -1.76 8.63
CA SER A 172 14.13 -1.34 9.48
C SER A 172 13.30 -0.19 8.89
N LEU A 173 13.75 0.40 7.78
CA LEU A 173 13.09 1.52 7.10
C LEU A 173 13.07 1.28 5.58
N ASP A 174 11.92 1.49 4.95
CA ASP A 174 11.77 1.65 3.51
C ASP A 174 11.09 2.99 3.25
N LEU A 175 11.88 4.03 3.02
CA LEU A 175 11.38 5.38 2.77
C LEU A 175 11.71 5.80 1.34
N ILE A 176 10.70 6.06 0.53
CA ILE A 176 10.86 6.83 -0.70
C ILE A 176 10.59 8.29 -0.37
N TYR A 177 11.57 9.11 -0.61
CA TYR A 177 11.55 10.55 -0.36
C TYR A 177 11.65 11.33 -1.66
N VAL A 178 10.75 12.30 -1.85
CA VAL A 178 10.80 13.25 -2.97
C VAL A 178 10.74 14.67 -2.43
N GLY A 179 11.62 15.52 -2.93
CA GLY A 179 11.65 16.93 -2.55
C GLY A 179 12.12 17.84 -3.68
N SER A 180 11.83 19.13 -3.55
CA SER A 180 12.44 20.22 -4.30
C SER A 180 13.79 20.59 -3.68
N GLU A 181 14.44 21.64 -4.19
CA GLU A 181 15.65 22.18 -3.58
C GLU A 181 15.43 22.60 -2.11
N LYS A 182 14.25 23.12 -1.78
CA LYS A 182 13.97 23.73 -0.47
C LYS A 182 13.11 22.88 0.44
N GLU A 183 12.14 22.14 -0.09
CA GLU A 183 11.04 21.58 0.67
C GLU A 183 10.70 20.14 0.26
N MET A 184 10.10 19.43 1.20
CA MET A 184 9.56 18.10 0.98
C MET A 184 8.33 18.16 0.06
N MET A 185 8.22 17.23 -0.90
CA MET A 185 7.10 17.13 -1.84
C MET A 185 6.24 15.90 -1.62
N MET A 186 6.84 14.77 -1.35
CA MET A 186 6.15 13.49 -1.20
C MET A 186 7.01 12.51 -0.42
N ILE A 187 6.39 11.74 0.45
CA ILE A 187 7.00 10.55 1.03
C ILE A 187 6.04 9.37 0.93
N GLU A 188 6.60 8.18 0.82
CA GLU A 188 5.85 6.92 0.90
C GLU A 188 6.75 5.81 1.41
N GLY A 189 6.22 4.94 2.28
CA GLY A 189 7.02 3.82 2.76
C GLY A 189 6.47 3.12 3.97
N SER A 190 7.32 2.31 4.57
CA SER A 190 7.08 1.56 5.80
C SER A 190 8.31 1.56 6.70
N ALA A 191 8.10 1.19 7.96
CA ALA A 191 9.17 1.06 8.93
C ALA A 191 8.84 -0.03 9.96
N ASP A 192 9.86 -0.61 10.56
CA ASP A 192 9.71 -1.56 11.65
C ASP A 192 9.66 -0.83 12.99
N GLN A 193 8.53 -0.15 13.22
CA GLN A 193 8.21 0.54 14.47
C GLN A 193 9.30 1.53 14.92
N ILE A 194 9.86 2.31 13.95
CA ILE A 194 10.90 3.30 14.29
C ILE A 194 10.31 4.46 15.08
N PRO A 195 11.04 5.01 16.07
CA PRO A 195 10.61 6.19 16.82
C PRO A 195 10.40 7.40 15.90
N GLU A 196 9.40 8.24 16.20
CA GLU A 196 9.07 9.44 15.39
C GLU A 196 10.25 10.41 15.24
N ALA A 197 11.09 10.54 16.25
CA ALA A 197 12.29 11.38 16.17
C ALA A 197 13.25 10.85 15.10
N ARG A 198 13.43 9.53 15.03
CA ARG A 198 14.28 8.88 14.02
C ARG A 198 13.67 8.96 12.63
N PHE A 199 12.34 8.86 12.55
CA PHE A 199 11.62 9.08 11.29
C PHE A 199 11.86 10.50 10.75
N VAL A 200 11.79 11.53 11.60
CA VAL A 200 12.08 12.92 11.20
C VAL A 200 13.53 13.10 10.76
N GLU A 201 14.49 12.49 11.48
CA GLU A 201 15.92 12.50 11.07
C GLU A 201 16.11 11.88 9.67
N ALA A 202 15.38 10.79 9.36
CA ALA A 202 15.43 10.15 8.05
C ALA A 202 14.94 11.09 6.93
N LEU A 203 13.86 11.86 7.18
CA LEU A 203 13.36 12.85 6.23
C LEU A 203 14.38 13.97 5.96
N GLU A 204 14.98 14.51 7.02
CA GLU A 204 16.00 15.57 6.90
C GLU A 204 17.26 15.07 6.18
N PHE A 205 17.70 13.84 6.47
CA PHE A 205 18.83 13.22 5.80
C PHE A 205 18.56 13.01 4.30
N ALA A 206 17.40 12.44 3.96
CA ALA A 206 17.02 12.20 2.57
C ALA A 206 16.95 13.51 1.76
N HIS A 207 16.46 14.60 2.37
CA HIS A 207 16.42 15.91 1.74
C HIS A 207 17.81 16.46 1.38
N GLN A 208 18.79 16.25 2.24
CA GLN A 208 20.17 16.65 1.94
C GLN A 208 20.76 15.84 0.77
N VAL A 209 20.41 14.55 0.70
CA VAL A 209 20.92 13.63 -0.33
C VAL A 209 20.37 13.96 -1.72
N ILE A 210 19.09 14.32 -1.84
CA ILE A 210 18.47 14.62 -3.16
C ILE A 210 19.05 15.84 -3.85
N GLN A 211 19.76 16.74 -3.14
CA GLN A 211 20.33 17.95 -3.73
C GLN A 211 21.29 17.64 -4.88
N GLU A 212 21.96 16.49 -4.83
CA GLU A 212 22.88 16.10 -5.89
C GLU A 212 22.17 15.75 -7.21
N ILE A 213 21.07 14.99 -7.15
CA ILE A 213 20.30 14.64 -8.34
C ILE A 213 19.53 15.86 -8.89
N ILE A 214 19.11 16.79 -8.03
CA ILE A 214 18.54 18.06 -8.44
C ILE A 214 19.56 18.87 -9.23
N SER A 215 20.79 19.00 -8.71
CA SER A 215 21.87 19.70 -9.40
C SER A 215 22.19 19.07 -10.76
N ALA A 216 22.24 17.74 -10.86
CA ALA A 216 22.47 17.05 -12.13
C ALA A 216 21.35 17.29 -13.15
N GLN A 217 20.10 17.39 -12.72
CA GLN A 217 18.98 17.73 -13.59
C GLN A 217 19.05 19.18 -14.09
N CYS A 218 19.44 20.12 -13.22
CA CYS A 218 19.65 21.51 -13.61
C CYS A 218 20.77 21.62 -14.66
N GLU A 219 21.91 20.95 -14.46
CA GLU A 219 22.99 20.90 -15.43
C GLU A 219 22.53 20.34 -16.79
N LEU A 220 21.75 19.25 -16.78
CA LEU A 220 21.20 18.69 -18.00
C LEU A 220 20.25 19.66 -18.71
N ALA A 221 19.44 20.40 -17.97
CA ALA A 221 18.52 21.39 -18.50
C ALA A 221 19.28 22.62 -19.10
N GLU A 222 20.39 23.04 -18.49
CA GLU A 222 21.26 24.09 -19.05
C GLU A 222 21.92 23.65 -20.36
N LEU A 223 22.31 22.36 -20.48
CA LEU A 223 22.96 21.83 -21.68
C LEU A 223 21.99 21.66 -22.87
N CYS A 224 20.73 21.32 -22.63
CA CYS A 224 19.82 20.92 -23.72
C CYS A 224 18.34 21.22 -23.48
N GLY A 225 18.00 21.95 -22.44
CA GLY A 225 16.62 22.33 -22.14
C GLY A 225 16.01 23.20 -23.23
N ARG A 226 14.72 23.07 -23.43
CA ARG A 226 13.92 23.89 -24.33
C ARG A 226 13.28 25.04 -23.56
N GLU A 227 13.08 26.17 -24.22
CA GLU A 227 12.27 27.26 -23.69
C GLU A 227 10.85 26.79 -23.44
N LYS A 228 10.30 27.13 -22.27
CA LYS A 228 8.93 26.74 -21.87
C LYS A 228 7.92 27.49 -22.74
N LYS A 229 6.97 26.74 -23.31
CA LYS A 229 5.89 27.32 -24.08
C LYS A 229 4.90 28.05 -23.19
N GLU A 230 4.37 29.14 -23.70
CA GLU A 230 3.17 29.76 -23.13
C GLU A 230 1.94 28.95 -23.53
N PHE A 231 1.09 28.67 -22.55
CA PHE A 231 -0.19 27.99 -22.73
C PHE A 231 -1.32 28.88 -22.23
N GLU A 232 -2.48 28.75 -22.82
CA GLU A 232 -3.67 29.40 -22.33
C GLU A 232 -4.08 28.78 -21.00
N LEU A 233 -4.13 29.59 -19.93
CA LEU A 233 -4.59 29.15 -18.62
C LEU A 233 -6.11 29.34 -18.54
N VAL A 234 -6.80 28.26 -18.22
CA VAL A 234 -8.25 28.31 -17.99
C VAL A 234 -8.51 28.96 -16.64
N LYS A 235 -9.31 30.03 -16.65
CA LYS A 235 -9.70 30.78 -15.46
C LYS A 235 -11.19 31.05 -15.50
N THR A 236 -11.83 31.01 -14.34
CA THR A 236 -13.21 31.48 -14.20
C THR A 236 -13.25 32.97 -14.50
N PRO A 237 -14.15 33.43 -15.41
CA PRO A 237 -14.30 34.86 -15.66
C PRO A 237 -14.71 35.62 -14.39
N ASP A 238 -14.02 36.73 -14.10
CA ASP A 238 -14.26 37.51 -12.88
C ASP A 238 -15.74 37.92 -12.74
N GLN A 239 -16.39 38.26 -13.85
CA GLN A 239 -17.81 38.65 -13.85
C GLN A 239 -18.74 37.50 -13.41
N VAL A 240 -18.41 36.25 -13.73
CA VAL A 240 -19.18 35.06 -13.30
C VAL A 240 -18.91 34.80 -11.82
N LEU A 241 -17.65 34.85 -11.42
CA LEU A 241 -17.24 34.63 -10.02
C LEU A 241 -17.88 35.69 -9.09
N ASP A 242 -17.82 36.95 -9.46
CA ASP A 242 -18.42 38.05 -8.67
C ASP A 242 -19.94 37.92 -8.55
N LEU A 243 -20.63 37.55 -9.64
CA LEU A 243 -22.07 37.29 -9.58
C LEU A 243 -22.39 36.09 -8.68
N CYS A 244 -21.62 35.01 -8.78
CA CYS A 244 -21.79 33.85 -7.91
C CYS A 244 -21.57 34.22 -6.44
N ARG A 245 -20.55 35.04 -6.11
CA ARG A 245 -20.31 35.54 -4.74
C ARG A 245 -21.46 36.41 -4.24
N GLU A 246 -22.00 37.29 -5.09
CA GLU A 246 -23.14 38.14 -4.74
C GLU A 246 -24.39 37.31 -4.37
N ILE A 247 -24.72 36.32 -5.21
CA ILE A 247 -25.87 35.43 -5.01
C ILE A 247 -25.67 34.52 -3.80
N THR A 248 -24.49 33.97 -3.67
CA THR A 248 -24.14 33.02 -2.61
C THR A 248 -24.15 33.70 -1.22
N GLY A 249 -23.52 34.85 -1.09
CA GLY A 249 -23.40 35.58 0.19
C GLY A 249 -23.00 34.66 1.34
N ASN A 250 -23.65 34.79 2.48
CA ASN A 250 -23.39 33.95 3.68
C ASN A 250 -24.00 32.55 3.59
N ARG A 251 -24.80 32.24 2.57
CA ARG A 251 -25.49 30.94 2.44
C ARG A 251 -24.53 29.80 2.17
N MET A 252 -23.36 30.04 1.54
CA MET A 252 -22.34 29.03 1.38
C MET A 252 -21.79 28.58 2.73
N GLU A 253 -21.54 29.51 3.65
CA GLU A 253 -21.09 29.15 4.99
C GLU A 253 -22.16 28.30 5.71
N GLU A 254 -23.45 28.71 5.64
CA GLU A 254 -24.55 27.94 6.23
C GLU A 254 -24.66 26.54 5.62
N ALA A 255 -24.48 26.41 4.29
CA ALA A 255 -24.52 25.13 3.59
C ALA A 255 -23.36 24.20 3.99
N ILE A 256 -22.14 24.73 4.09
CA ILE A 256 -20.93 23.97 4.46
C ILE A 256 -21.01 23.46 5.89
N PHE A 257 -21.66 24.19 6.81
CA PHE A 257 -21.82 23.80 8.22
C PHE A 257 -23.10 22.99 8.51
N ALA A 258 -23.81 22.50 7.49
CA ALA A 258 -24.92 21.56 7.68
C ALA A 258 -24.44 20.25 8.35
N PRO A 259 -25.28 19.59 9.19
CA PRO A 259 -24.83 18.54 10.12
C PRO A 259 -24.18 17.34 9.47
N SER A 260 -24.74 16.83 8.35
CA SER A 260 -24.23 15.62 7.67
C SER A 260 -23.63 15.93 6.31
N LYS A 261 -22.82 15.02 5.77
CA LYS A 261 -22.26 15.11 4.41
C LYS A 261 -23.36 15.28 3.36
N GLN A 262 -24.46 14.54 3.48
CA GLN A 262 -25.58 14.61 2.53
C GLN A 262 -26.32 15.95 2.60
N GLU A 263 -26.59 16.45 3.80
CA GLU A 263 -27.24 17.75 3.99
C GLU A 263 -26.38 18.89 3.46
N ARG A 264 -25.05 18.83 3.67
CA ARG A 264 -24.10 19.78 3.07
C ARG A 264 -24.17 19.78 1.55
N GLN A 265 -24.14 18.60 0.92
CA GLN A 265 -24.23 18.49 -0.53
C GLN A 265 -25.53 19.07 -1.08
N VAL A 266 -26.68 18.70 -0.50
CA VAL A 266 -28.00 19.22 -0.91
C VAL A 266 -28.07 20.74 -0.77
N ALA A 267 -27.54 21.30 0.31
CA ALA A 267 -27.55 22.73 0.55
C ALA A 267 -26.65 23.49 -0.45
N VAL A 268 -25.45 22.96 -0.73
CA VAL A 268 -24.54 23.54 -1.74
C VAL A 268 -25.16 23.49 -3.14
N ASP A 269 -25.75 22.34 -3.52
CA ASP A 269 -26.38 22.17 -4.83
C ASP A 269 -27.55 23.12 -5.04
N ALA A 270 -28.34 23.39 -3.99
CA ALA A 270 -29.45 24.35 -4.07
C ALA A 270 -28.97 25.79 -4.34
N VAL A 271 -27.88 26.22 -3.68
CA VAL A 271 -27.28 27.55 -3.91
C VAL A 271 -26.65 27.62 -5.32
N LYS A 272 -26.01 26.52 -5.76
CA LYS A 272 -25.41 26.41 -7.10
C LYS A 272 -26.44 26.51 -8.20
N GLU A 273 -27.61 25.86 -8.05
CA GLU A 273 -28.70 25.92 -9.05
C GLU A 273 -29.25 27.32 -9.18
N GLU A 274 -29.40 28.07 -8.08
CA GLU A 274 -29.88 29.46 -8.12
C GLU A 274 -28.88 30.38 -8.82
N ALA A 275 -27.59 30.23 -8.53
CA ALA A 275 -26.53 30.99 -9.18
C ALA A 275 -26.44 30.67 -10.68
N SER A 276 -26.62 29.40 -11.07
CA SER A 276 -26.67 29.00 -12.48
C SER A 276 -27.78 29.73 -13.25
N LYS A 277 -29.00 29.72 -12.70
CA LYS A 277 -30.13 30.42 -13.32
C LYS A 277 -29.88 31.91 -13.48
N ALA A 278 -29.32 32.56 -12.48
CA ALA A 278 -29.03 34.01 -12.56
C ALA A 278 -27.90 34.31 -13.56
N CYS A 279 -26.91 33.43 -13.71
CA CYS A 279 -25.88 33.58 -14.73
C CYS A 279 -26.44 33.38 -16.14
N GLU A 280 -27.30 32.38 -16.35
CA GLU A 280 -28.01 32.17 -17.63
C GLU A 280 -28.87 33.39 -18.01
N GLU A 281 -29.60 33.96 -17.06
CA GLU A 281 -30.41 35.19 -17.30
C GLU A 281 -29.53 36.39 -17.64
N LYS A 282 -28.36 36.54 -17.01
CA LYS A 282 -27.49 37.71 -17.17
C LYS A 282 -26.61 37.66 -18.42
N PHE A 283 -26.04 36.48 -18.72
CA PHE A 283 -25.05 36.31 -19.78
C PHE A 283 -25.59 35.66 -21.05
N GLY A 284 -26.78 35.03 -21.01
CA GLY A 284 -27.48 34.48 -22.18
C GLY A 284 -26.67 33.40 -22.92
N GLU A 285 -26.56 33.55 -24.27
CA GLU A 285 -25.86 32.60 -25.13
C GLU A 285 -24.33 32.55 -24.94
N ASP A 286 -23.74 33.60 -24.34
CA ASP A 286 -22.31 33.68 -24.03
C ASP A 286 -21.94 32.97 -22.72
N PHE A 287 -22.92 32.37 -22.04
CA PHE A 287 -22.73 31.68 -20.77
C PHE A 287 -22.25 30.23 -20.97
N ASP A 288 -21.12 29.90 -20.33
CA ASP A 288 -20.62 28.54 -20.24
C ASP A 288 -20.96 27.97 -18.85
N PRO A 289 -21.80 26.89 -18.77
CA PRO A 289 -22.16 26.27 -17.50
C PRO A 289 -20.95 25.73 -16.70
N ASP A 290 -19.85 25.38 -17.35
CA ASP A 290 -18.66 24.88 -16.69
C ASP A 290 -18.01 25.93 -15.79
N HIS A 291 -18.16 27.24 -16.14
CA HIS A 291 -17.69 28.34 -15.29
C HIS A 291 -18.38 28.41 -13.93
N ILE A 292 -19.63 27.92 -13.80
CA ILE A 292 -20.33 27.85 -12.51
C ILE A 292 -19.67 26.84 -11.60
N SER A 293 -19.33 25.67 -12.13
CA SER A 293 -18.66 24.62 -11.34
C SER A 293 -17.31 25.12 -10.81
N MET A 294 -16.53 25.80 -11.66
CA MET A 294 -15.26 26.40 -11.27
C MET A 294 -15.44 27.56 -10.26
N ALA A 295 -16.45 28.42 -10.43
CA ALA A 295 -16.73 29.51 -9.49
C ALA A 295 -17.11 28.97 -8.10
N PHE A 296 -17.95 27.93 -8.07
CA PHE A 296 -18.36 27.30 -6.80
C PHE A 296 -17.24 26.55 -6.10
N GLU A 297 -16.32 25.93 -6.85
CA GLU A 297 -15.10 25.35 -6.32
C GLU A 297 -14.27 26.40 -5.57
N ILE A 298 -14.04 27.56 -6.21
CA ILE A 298 -13.29 28.68 -5.62
C ILE A 298 -14.00 29.21 -4.37
N ILE A 299 -15.32 29.45 -4.45
CA ILE A 299 -16.09 30.00 -3.32
C ILE A 299 -16.10 29.03 -2.13
N GLN A 300 -16.26 27.73 -2.38
CA GLN A 300 -16.21 26.73 -1.31
C GLN A 300 -14.82 26.67 -0.68
N GLU A 301 -13.76 26.65 -1.50
CA GLU A 301 -12.39 26.68 -1.01
C GLU A 301 -12.15 27.91 -0.12
N GLU A 302 -12.55 29.12 -0.56
CA GLU A 302 -12.41 30.36 0.20
C GLU A 302 -13.12 30.26 1.57
N VAL A 303 -14.37 29.80 1.60
CA VAL A 303 -15.16 29.70 2.83
C VAL A 303 -14.59 28.66 3.79
N TYR A 304 -14.16 27.48 3.30
CA TYR A 304 -13.50 26.47 4.11
C TYR A 304 -12.22 27.00 4.74
N ARG A 305 -11.36 27.60 3.92
CA ARG A 305 -10.03 28.09 4.35
C ARG A 305 -10.16 29.25 5.32
N GLU A 306 -11.04 30.22 5.07
CA GLU A 306 -11.28 31.34 5.99
C GLU A 306 -11.78 30.87 7.36
N ASN A 307 -12.74 29.95 7.41
CA ASN A 307 -13.26 29.44 8.67
C ASN A 307 -12.18 28.69 9.49
N ILE A 308 -11.34 27.87 8.83
CA ILE A 308 -10.27 27.14 9.50
C ILE A 308 -9.15 28.10 9.98
N LEU A 309 -8.64 28.95 9.07
CA LEU A 309 -7.48 29.80 9.34
C LEU A 309 -7.77 30.95 10.29
N ILE A 310 -8.97 31.56 10.20
CA ILE A 310 -9.30 32.76 10.95
C ILE A 310 -10.13 32.44 12.19
N ARG A 311 -11.11 31.56 12.07
CA ARG A 311 -12.08 31.27 13.14
C ARG A 311 -11.76 29.98 13.90
N GLY A 312 -10.80 29.15 13.42
CA GLY A 312 -10.46 27.85 14.01
C GLY A 312 -11.64 26.86 13.99
N LYS A 313 -12.57 27.00 13.04
CA LYS A 313 -13.82 26.25 12.98
C LYS A 313 -13.83 25.30 11.77
N ARG A 314 -13.99 24.01 12.02
CA ARG A 314 -14.13 22.98 11.00
C ARG A 314 -15.61 22.78 10.61
N ALA A 315 -15.88 22.26 9.42
CA ALA A 315 -17.24 22.07 8.89
C ALA A 315 -18.14 21.18 9.76
N ASP A 316 -17.57 20.23 10.48
CA ASP A 316 -18.27 19.34 11.42
C ASP A 316 -18.25 19.83 12.88
N GLY A 317 -17.76 21.03 13.12
CA GLY A 317 -17.75 21.72 14.41
C GLY A 317 -16.60 21.32 15.35
N ARG A 318 -15.70 20.40 14.95
CA ARG A 318 -14.52 20.01 15.72
C ARG A 318 -13.47 21.13 15.77
N ALA A 319 -12.62 21.08 16.82
CA ALA A 319 -11.37 21.83 16.83
C ALA A 319 -10.30 21.18 15.93
N PRO A 320 -9.24 21.89 15.51
CA PRO A 320 -8.23 21.38 14.58
C PRO A 320 -7.60 20.04 14.98
N ALA A 321 -7.35 19.81 16.27
CA ALA A 321 -6.72 18.58 16.79
C ALA A 321 -7.70 17.49 17.24
N ASP A 322 -9.01 17.68 17.06
CA ASP A 322 -10.02 16.74 17.52
C ASP A 322 -10.18 15.54 16.57
N LEU A 323 -10.40 14.37 17.20
CA LEU A 323 -10.80 13.14 16.51
C LEU A 323 -12.33 13.02 16.44
N ARG A 324 -12.83 12.40 15.39
CA ARG A 324 -14.22 11.92 15.34
C ARG A 324 -14.43 10.78 16.34
N GLU A 325 -15.68 10.50 16.67
CA GLU A 325 -16.04 9.35 17.49
C GLU A 325 -15.58 8.05 16.82
N ILE A 326 -14.98 7.15 17.62
CA ILE A 326 -14.44 5.87 17.17
C ILE A 326 -15.19 4.74 17.83
N THR A 327 -15.68 3.80 17.03
CA THR A 327 -16.24 2.52 17.51
C THR A 327 -15.56 1.36 16.82
N CYS A 328 -15.32 0.28 17.58
CA CYS A 328 -14.68 -0.94 17.12
C CYS A 328 -15.53 -2.14 17.51
N GLU A 329 -15.86 -2.97 16.55
CA GLU A 329 -16.57 -4.23 16.78
C GLU A 329 -15.77 -5.39 16.17
N THR A 330 -15.68 -6.53 16.88
CA THR A 330 -14.96 -7.71 16.41
C THR A 330 -15.85 -8.95 16.43
N GLY A 331 -15.54 -9.92 15.59
CA GLY A 331 -16.31 -11.16 15.53
C GLY A 331 -17.70 -10.99 14.93
N VAL A 332 -17.89 -10.02 14.06
CA VAL A 332 -19.20 -9.61 13.51
C VAL A 332 -19.80 -10.62 12.51
N LEU A 333 -18.98 -11.48 11.92
CA LEU A 333 -19.43 -12.50 10.97
C LEU A 333 -19.11 -13.91 11.45
N PRO A 334 -20.06 -14.88 11.34
CA PRO A 334 -19.92 -16.17 12.01
C PRO A 334 -18.96 -17.16 11.33
N ARG A 335 -18.74 -17.09 10.01
CA ARG A 335 -18.01 -18.11 9.26
C ARG A 335 -16.60 -17.71 8.81
N VAL A 336 -16.28 -16.43 8.87
CA VAL A 336 -14.94 -15.92 8.52
C VAL A 336 -13.95 -16.21 9.64
N HIS A 337 -12.65 -16.24 9.31
CA HIS A 337 -11.61 -16.58 10.29
C HIS A 337 -11.38 -15.44 11.29
N GLY A 338 -11.52 -14.19 10.87
CA GLY A 338 -11.57 -13.00 11.71
C GLY A 338 -12.38 -11.90 11.03
N SER A 339 -13.00 -11.03 11.80
CA SER A 339 -13.78 -9.92 11.27
C SER A 339 -13.84 -8.75 12.24
N ALA A 340 -13.77 -7.54 11.70
CA ALA A 340 -13.92 -6.31 12.45
C ALA A 340 -14.70 -5.26 11.66
N VAL A 341 -15.44 -4.43 12.37
CA VAL A 341 -15.99 -3.17 11.87
C VAL A 341 -15.29 -2.06 12.64
N PHE A 342 -14.59 -1.20 11.89
CA PHE A 342 -13.99 0.02 12.43
C PHE A 342 -14.75 1.22 11.89
N THR A 343 -15.27 2.04 12.77
CA THR A 343 -16.01 3.26 12.41
C THR A 343 -15.35 4.48 13.05
N ARG A 344 -15.16 5.53 12.25
CA ARG A 344 -14.66 6.83 12.69
C ARG A 344 -15.56 7.92 12.09
N GLY A 345 -16.51 8.40 12.88
CA GLY A 345 -17.60 9.28 12.41
C GLY A 345 -18.34 8.65 11.24
N GLU A 346 -18.38 9.33 10.09
CA GLU A 346 -19.04 8.85 8.87
C GLU A 346 -18.13 7.97 7.98
N THR A 347 -16.99 7.49 8.48
CA THR A 347 -16.10 6.57 7.76
C THR A 347 -16.15 5.20 8.41
N GLN A 348 -16.49 4.16 7.64
CA GLN A 348 -16.63 2.80 8.13
C GLN A 348 -15.97 1.79 7.20
N SER A 349 -15.20 0.85 7.78
CA SER A 349 -14.65 -0.30 7.08
C SER A 349 -15.09 -1.61 7.74
N LEU A 350 -15.56 -2.57 6.94
CA LEU A 350 -15.73 -3.96 7.31
C LEU A 350 -14.48 -4.72 6.85
N VAL A 351 -13.74 -5.28 7.79
CA VAL A 351 -12.47 -5.95 7.48
C VAL A 351 -12.55 -7.42 7.85
N LEU A 352 -12.16 -8.26 6.90
CA LEU A 352 -12.27 -9.72 6.98
C LEU A 352 -10.87 -10.32 6.86
N SER A 353 -10.53 -11.25 7.76
CA SER A 353 -9.29 -12.02 7.73
C SER A 353 -9.55 -13.46 7.33
N THR A 354 -8.72 -13.99 6.43
CA THR A 354 -8.71 -15.39 6.01
C THR A 354 -7.29 -15.93 6.20
N LEU A 355 -7.19 -17.04 6.91
CA LEU A 355 -5.97 -17.81 7.09
C LEU A 355 -5.93 -18.94 6.05
N GLY A 356 -4.82 -19.04 5.33
CA GLY A 356 -4.57 -20.05 4.31
C GLY A 356 -3.33 -20.87 4.61
N THR A 357 -2.97 -21.71 3.66
CA THR A 357 -1.80 -22.59 3.71
C THR A 357 -0.66 -22.06 2.83
N SER A 358 0.47 -22.72 2.82
CA SER A 358 1.59 -22.42 1.90
C SER A 358 1.18 -22.41 0.42
N ARG A 359 0.09 -23.08 0.04
CA ARG A 359 -0.43 -23.11 -1.34
C ARG A 359 -1.22 -21.87 -1.71
N ASP A 360 -1.63 -21.07 -0.73
CA ASP A 360 -2.41 -19.85 -0.90
C ASP A 360 -1.52 -18.60 -0.96
N VAL A 361 -0.21 -18.77 -0.87
CA VAL A 361 0.80 -17.73 -1.03
C VAL A 361 0.77 -17.21 -2.47
N GLN A 362 0.89 -15.91 -2.64
CA GLN A 362 0.94 -15.28 -3.96
C GLN A 362 2.36 -15.33 -4.52
N ASP A 363 2.53 -16.00 -5.66
CA ASP A 363 3.79 -15.94 -6.42
C ASP A 363 3.96 -14.56 -7.06
N LEU A 364 5.15 -13.98 -6.90
CA LEU A 364 5.53 -12.70 -7.48
C LEU A 364 6.50 -12.93 -8.65
N ASP A 365 6.13 -12.47 -9.84
CA ASP A 365 7.00 -12.53 -11.03
C ASP A 365 7.75 -11.20 -11.22
N GLY A 366 8.49 -10.77 -10.18
CA GLY A 366 9.28 -9.55 -10.20
C GLY A 366 10.40 -9.59 -11.26
N LEU A 367 10.60 -8.47 -11.96
CA LEU A 367 11.69 -8.34 -12.94
C LEU A 367 12.93 -7.69 -12.35
N THR A 368 12.78 -6.83 -11.34
CA THR A 368 13.89 -6.07 -10.72
C THR A 368 14.50 -6.77 -9.51
N GLY A 369 14.09 -8.00 -9.21
CA GLY A 369 14.46 -8.73 -7.99
C GLY A 369 13.43 -8.55 -6.88
N GLY A 370 13.84 -8.69 -5.63
CA GLY A 370 12.95 -8.64 -4.46
C GLY A 370 12.33 -10.00 -4.14
N PRO A 371 11.31 -10.07 -3.26
CA PRO A 371 10.71 -11.33 -2.80
C PRO A 371 10.02 -12.08 -3.97
N ALA A 372 10.20 -13.40 -3.99
CA ALA A 372 9.57 -14.26 -4.98
C ALA A 372 8.11 -14.58 -4.67
N ALA A 373 7.68 -14.41 -3.42
CA ALA A 373 6.36 -14.75 -2.96
C ALA A 373 5.91 -13.81 -1.82
N LYS A 374 4.59 -13.75 -1.61
CA LYS A 374 3.94 -12.89 -0.64
C LYS A 374 2.92 -13.71 0.16
N SER A 375 3.20 -13.90 1.44
CA SER A 375 2.35 -14.66 2.37
C SER A 375 1.28 -13.80 3.06
N PHE A 376 1.48 -12.48 3.11
CA PHE A 376 0.51 -11.52 3.62
C PHE A 376 -0.04 -10.65 2.48
N ILE A 377 -1.36 -10.59 2.34
CA ILE A 377 -2.06 -9.89 1.27
C ILE A 377 -3.18 -9.04 1.88
N LEU A 378 -3.25 -7.76 1.53
CA LEU A 378 -4.36 -6.89 1.91
C LEU A 378 -5.02 -6.28 0.66
N HIS A 379 -6.28 -6.65 0.44
CA HIS A 379 -7.11 -6.08 -0.61
C HIS A 379 -8.06 -5.04 -0.04
N TYR A 380 -8.12 -3.89 -0.71
CA TYR A 380 -8.99 -2.76 -0.36
C TYR A 380 -10.01 -2.56 -1.48
N ASN A 381 -11.29 -2.49 -1.14
CA ASN A 381 -12.40 -2.31 -2.05
C ASN A 381 -13.21 -1.06 -1.67
N PHE A 382 -13.51 -0.23 -2.68
CA PHE A 382 -14.24 1.02 -2.52
C PHE A 382 -15.47 1.05 -3.43
N PRO A 383 -16.57 0.39 -3.04
CA PRO A 383 -17.79 0.34 -3.85
C PRO A 383 -18.50 1.70 -3.89
N PRO A 384 -19.22 2.02 -4.98
CA PRO A 384 -19.91 3.31 -5.14
C PRO A 384 -20.88 3.66 -4.01
N PHE A 385 -21.55 2.69 -3.42
CA PHE A 385 -22.47 2.92 -2.30
C PHE A 385 -21.79 3.53 -1.07
N SER A 386 -20.47 3.36 -0.92
CA SER A 386 -19.72 3.93 0.21
C SER A 386 -19.74 5.46 0.26
N VAL A 387 -19.99 6.10 -0.87
CA VAL A 387 -20.20 7.56 -0.99
C VAL A 387 -21.66 7.93 -1.26
N GLY A 388 -22.57 6.97 -1.26
CA GLY A 388 -24.00 7.17 -1.51
C GLY A 388 -24.37 7.25 -2.99
N GLU A 389 -23.51 6.77 -3.88
CA GLU A 389 -23.69 6.85 -5.34
C GLU A 389 -23.97 5.49 -5.97
N ALA A 390 -24.60 5.50 -7.14
CA ALA A 390 -24.68 4.38 -8.05
C ALA A 390 -23.61 4.56 -9.13
N GLY A 391 -22.78 3.53 -9.35
CA GLY A 391 -21.65 3.64 -10.27
C GLY A 391 -21.18 2.29 -10.80
N ARG A 392 -20.14 2.33 -11.62
CA ARG A 392 -19.49 1.11 -12.11
C ARG A 392 -18.91 0.30 -10.95
N PHE A 393 -19.24 -0.98 -10.91
CA PHE A 393 -18.66 -1.94 -10.00
C PHE A 393 -17.96 -3.04 -10.81
N GLY A 394 -16.68 -3.34 -10.51
CA GLY A 394 -15.93 -4.32 -11.30
C GLY A 394 -14.47 -4.40 -10.91
N PHE A 395 -13.56 -3.99 -11.80
CA PHE A 395 -12.12 -4.09 -11.55
C PHE A 395 -11.64 -2.99 -10.59
N SER A 396 -10.68 -3.36 -9.73
CA SER A 396 -10.03 -2.41 -8.82
C SER A 396 -9.37 -1.25 -9.57
N SER A 397 -9.61 -0.04 -9.12
CA SER A 397 -9.00 1.18 -9.64
C SER A 397 -7.54 1.32 -9.16
N ARG A 398 -6.75 2.17 -9.83
CA ARG A 398 -5.40 2.54 -9.36
C ARG A 398 -5.41 3.10 -7.92
N ARG A 399 -6.50 3.78 -7.52
CA ARG A 399 -6.67 4.31 -6.17
C ARG A 399 -6.85 3.18 -5.15
N GLU A 400 -7.68 2.19 -5.45
CA GLU A 400 -7.90 1.04 -4.57
C GLU A 400 -6.61 0.24 -4.36
N ILE A 401 -5.84 0.01 -5.42
CA ILE A 401 -4.54 -0.66 -5.33
C ILE A 401 -3.57 0.13 -4.43
N GLY A 402 -3.48 1.45 -4.61
CA GLY A 402 -2.61 2.29 -3.78
C GLY A 402 -3.01 2.33 -2.30
N HIS A 403 -4.32 2.39 -1.99
CA HIS A 403 -4.82 2.37 -0.62
C HIS A 403 -4.62 1.00 0.04
N GLY A 404 -4.81 -0.09 -0.71
CA GLY A 404 -4.54 -1.45 -0.26
C GLY A 404 -3.07 -1.64 0.09
N ALA A 405 -2.16 -1.24 -0.81
CA ALA A 405 -0.72 -1.33 -0.61
C ALA A 405 -0.23 -0.52 0.61
N LEU A 406 -0.79 0.69 0.84
CA LEU A 406 -0.47 1.48 2.03
C LEU A 406 -0.93 0.76 3.31
N ALA A 407 -2.15 0.24 3.33
CA ALA A 407 -2.67 -0.48 4.50
C ALA A 407 -1.86 -1.77 4.77
N GLU A 408 -1.51 -2.51 3.71
CA GLU A 408 -0.72 -3.73 3.80
C GLU A 408 0.65 -3.49 4.42
N ARG A 409 1.44 -2.56 3.84
CA ARG A 409 2.79 -2.24 4.34
C ARG A 409 2.78 -1.68 5.76
N SER A 410 1.67 -1.01 6.16
CA SER A 410 1.52 -0.47 7.51
C SER A 410 1.29 -1.54 8.59
N VAL A 411 0.69 -2.66 8.21
CA VAL A 411 0.37 -3.78 9.13
C VAL A 411 1.45 -4.87 9.09
N LEU A 412 2.16 -5.03 7.97
CA LEU A 412 3.18 -6.05 7.78
C LEU A 412 4.22 -6.15 8.92
N PRO A 413 4.76 -5.02 9.47
CA PRO A 413 5.81 -5.07 10.49
C PRO A 413 5.41 -5.68 11.84
N ILE A 414 4.11 -5.84 12.11
CA ILE A 414 3.63 -6.43 13.38
C ILE A 414 3.24 -7.90 13.27
N LEU A 415 3.34 -8.47 12.07
CA LEU A 415 2.99 -9.88 11.86
C LEU A 415 4.03 -10.79 12.51
N PRO A 416 3.61 -11.93 13.06
CA PRO A 416 4.53 -12.92 13.58
C PRO A 416 5.41 -13.50 12.46
N PRO A 417 6.65 -13.93 12.77
CA PRO A 417 7.50 -14.67 11.84
C PRO A 417 6.81 -15.95 11.34
N GLU A 418 7.16 -16.40 10.13
CA GLU A 418 6.54 -17.58 9.50
C GLU A 418 6.77 -18.87 10.28
N ASP A 419 7.87 -18.99 11.02
CA ASP A 419 8.18 -20.16 11.86
C ASP A 419 7.29 -20.23 13.11
N GLU A 420 6.80 -19.10 13.62
CA GLU A 420 5.85 -19.03 14.75
C GLU A 420 4.38 -19.15 14.29
N PHE A 421 4.05 -18.58 13.12
CA PHE A 421 2.69 -18.59 12.59
C PHE A 421 2.68 -18.88 11.08
N PRO A 422 2.78 -20.16 10.65
CA PRO A 422 3.04 -20.57 9.27
C PRO A 422 1.79 -20.49 8.36
N TYR A 423 1.03 -19.40 8.42
CA TYR A 423 -0.17 -19.17 7.62
C TYR A 423 0.06 -18.15 6.51
N ALA A 424 -0.48 -18.42 5.35
CA ALA A 424 -0.79 -17.34 4.42
C ALA A 424 -1.98 -16.55 4.97
N ILE A 425 -1.85 -15.23 5.02
CA ILE A 425 -2.88 -14.35 5.62
C ILE A 425 -3.42 -13.42 4.52
N ARG A 426 -4.74 -13.46 4.32
CA ARG A 426 -5.41 -12.51 3.43
C ARG A 426 -6.40 -11.65 4.20
N ILE A 427 -6.24 -10.35 4.11
CA ILE A 427 -7.20 -9.35 4.59
C ILE A 427 -7.97 -8.77 3.41
N VAL A 428 -9.26 -8.60 3.58
CA VAL A 428 -10.12 -7.85 2.66
C VAL A 428 -10.81 -6.74 3.44
N SER A 429 -10.56 -5.49 3.04
CA SER A 429 -11.21 -4.32 3.61
C SER A 429 -12.27 -3.80 2.66
N GLU A 430 -13.53 -3.93 3.05
CA GLU A 430 -14.69 -3.41 2.34
C GLU A 430 -15.09 -2.06 2.95
N ILE A 431 -15.04 -0.99 2.17
CA ILE A 431 -15.44 0.33 2.65
C ILE A 431 -16.96 0.47 2.58
N MET A 432 -17.59 0.58 3.75
CA MET A 432 -19.04 0.66 3.90
C MET A 432 -19.56 2.11 3.84
N ALA A 433 -18.76 3.06 4.37
CA ALA A 433 -19.05 4.49 4.29
C ALA A 433 -17.74 5.29 4.21
N SER A 434 -17.74 6.41 3.49
CA SER A 434 -16.53 7.22 3.26
C SER A 434 -16.78 8.71 3.45
N ASN A 435 -16.10 9.26 4.44
CA ASN A 435 -15.91 10.70 4.64
C ASN A 435 -14.52 11.00 5.20
N GLY A 436 -13.49 10.79 4.38
CA GLY A 436 -12.07 11.03 4.72
C GLY A 436 -11.33 9.77 5.24
N SER A 437 -10.15 9.60 4.71
CA SER A 437 -9.12 8.59 5.06
C SER A 437 -9.60 7.16 5.36
N THR A 438 -10.20 6.54 4.36
CA THR A 438 -10.67 5.14 4.43
C THR A 438 -9.52 4.12 4.49
N SER A 439 -8.35 4.44 3.93
CA SER A 439 -7.15 3.58 4.04
C SER A 439 -6.70 3.44 5.50
N MET A 440 -6.80 4.51 6.29
CA MET A 440 -6.47 4.46 7.72
C MET A 440 -7.50 3.68 8.53
N ALA A 441 -8.78 3.74 8.15
CA ALA A 441 -9.80 2.84 8.72
C ALA A 441 -9.51 1.37 8.39
N SER A 442 -8.97 1.08 7.20
CA SER A 442 -8.55 -0.28 6.80
C SER A 442 -7.36 -0.79 7.61
N VAL A 443 -6.40 0.07 7.97
CA VAL A 443 -5.28 -0.28 8.86
C VAL A 443 -5.79 -0.68 10.24
N CYS A 444 -6.62 0.17 10.87
CA CYS A 444 -7.18 -0.09 12.19
C CYS A 444 -8.05 -1.36 12.19
N GLY A 445 -8.97 -1.47 11.22
CA GLY A 445 -9.83 -2.64 11.07
C GLY A 445 -9.04 -3.91 10.74
N GLY A 446 -7.96 -3.81 9.95
CA GLY A 446 -7.04 -4.91 9.62
C GLY A 446 -6.37 -5.49 10.86
N SER A 447 -5.82 -4.63 11.69
CA SER A 447 -5.22 -5.02 12.97
C SER A 447 -6.22 -5.71 13.90
N LEU A 448 -7.46 -5.17 14.02
CA LEU A 448 -8.53 -5.80 14.80
C LEU A 448 -8.95 -7.17 14.22
N ALA A 449 -9.07 -7.28 12.90
CA ALA A 449 -9.47 -8.53 12.23
C ALA A 449 -8.39 -9.62 12.35
N LEU A 450 -7.11 -9.26 12.36
CA LEU A 450 -5.99 -10.18 12.63
C LEU A 450 -6.08 -10.73 14.06
N MET A 451 -6.24 -9.87 15.05
CA MET A 451 -6.40 -10.31 16.44
C MET A 451 -7.66 -11.16 16.64
N ASP A 452 -8.76 -10.82 15.98
CA ASP A 452 -10.00 -11.63 16.02
C ASP A 452 -9.83 -13.00 15.33
N ALA A 453 -8.94 -13.10 14.34
CA ALA A 453 -8.56 -14.36 13.71
C ALA A 453 -7.64 -15.23 14.56
N GLY A 454 -7.07 -14.70 15.63
CA GLY A 454 -6.08 -15.39 16.47
C GLY A 454 -4.65 -15.29 15.96
N VAL A 455 -4.37 -14.37 15.04
CA VAL A 455 -2.98 -14.06 14.62
C VAL A 455 -2.24 -13.41 15.80
N PRO A 456 -1.10 -13.95 16.24
CA PRO A 456 -0.41 -13.49 17.45
C PRO A 456 0.41 -12.22 17.20
N ILE A 457 -0.24 -11.16 16.68
CA ILE A 457 0.40 -9.84 16.61
C ILE A 457 0.62 -9.29 18.03
N SER A 458 1.74 -8.63 18.24
CA SER A 458 2.15 -8.16 19.58
C SER A 458 1.27 -7.04 20.11
N GLN A 459 0.84 -6.15 19.24
CA GLN A 459 0.00 -4.98 19.54
C GLN A 459 -0.75 -4.50 18.30
N HIS A 460 -1.74 -3.63 18.49
CA HIS A 460 -2.46 -3.02 17.38
C HIS A 460 -1.61 -2.00 16.61
N VAL A 461 -1.92 -1.86 15.32
CA VAL A 461 -1.51 -0.72 14.50
C VAL A 461 -2.71 0.16 14.27
N ALA A 462 -2.57 1.44 14.55
CA ALA A 462 -3.55 2.45 14.20
C ALA A 462 -2.97 3.42 13.15
N GLY A 463 -3.83 3.93 12.28
CA GLY A 463 -3.50 4.93 11.29
C GLY A 463 -4.46 6.11 11.34
N ILE A 464 -3.93 7.31 11.06
CA ILE A 464 -4.72 8.53 10.96
C ILE A 464 -4.13 9.44 9.88
N SER A 465 -4.97 10.30 9.30
CA SER A 465 -4.53 11.37 8.40
C SER A 465 -4.58 12.72 9.09
N THR A 466 -3.59 13.56 8.77
CA THR A 466 -3.60 14.99 9.07
C THR A 466 -3.63 15.78 7.78
N GLY A 467 -4.37 16.88 7.78
CA GLY A 467 -4.43 17.85 6.71
C GLY A 467 -3.72 19.14 7.09
N LEU A 468 -3.63 20.02 6.11
CA LEU A 468 -3.04 21.34 6.26
C LEU A 468 -3.89 22.34 5.49
N VAL A 469 -4.10 23.50 6.09
CA VAL A 469 -4.65 24.67 5.39
C VAL A 469 -3.67 25.79 5.58
N THR A 470 -3.25 26.44 4.49
CA THR A 470 -2.24 27.51 4.51
C THR A 470 -2.79 28.82 3.94
N GLU A 471 -2.15 29.91 4.29
CA GLU A 471 -2.30 31.21 3.62
C GLU A 471 -0.92 31.62 3.12
N MET A 472 -0.81 31.88 1.82
CA MET A 472 0.45 32.28 1.19
C MET A 472 0.60 33.82 1.21
N ASN A 473 1.82 34.32 1.41
CA ASN A 473 2.14 35.73 1.20
C ASN A 473 2.38 36.02 -0.28
N ASP A 474 2.60 37.29 -0.60
CA ASP A 474 2.88 37.76 -1.98
C ASP A 474 4.17 37.17 -2.59
N GLN A 475 5.01 36.57 -1.78
CA GLN A 475 6.26 35.92 -2.18
C GLN A 475 6.10 34.40 -2.42
N GLY A 476 4.87 33.87 -2.19
CA GLY A 476 4.55 32.45 -2.31
C GLY A 476 5.03 31.60 -1.12
N GLU A 477 5.34 32.22 0.02
CA GLU A 477 5.71 31.53 1.26
C GLU A 477 4.51 31.40 2.18
N ILE A 478 4.47 30.36 3.01
CA ILE A 478 3.40 30.12 3.97
C ILE A 478 3.45 31.18 5.08
N ALA A 479 2.51 32.11 5.08
CA ALA A 479 2.37 33.16 6.08
C ALA A 479 1.62 32.68 7.33
N LYS A 480 0.65 31.80 7.14
CA LYS A 480 -0.17 31.20 8.20
C LYS A 480 -0.55 29.77 7.84
N HIS A 481 -0.64 28.93 8.84
CA HIS A 481 -1.09 27.55 8.64
C HIS A 481 -1.88 27.02 9.83
N VAL A 482 -2.67 25.99 9.57
CA VAL A 482 -3.36 25.18 10.59
C VAL A 482 -3.27 23.72 10.18
N VAL A 483 -2.70 22.89 11.06
CA VAL A 483 -2.68 21.43 10.89
C VAL A 483 -3.97 20.85 11.45
N LEU A 484 -4.64 20.01 10.67
CA LEU A 484 -5.94 19.39 11.00
C LEU A 484 -5.75 17.90 11.24
N THR A 485 -6.14 17.41 12.41
CA THR A 485 -6.16 15.98 12.71
C THR A 485 -7.46 15.35 12.24
N ASP A 486 -7.39 14.14 11.66
CA ASP A 486 -8.56 13.36 11.23
C ASP A 486 -9.45 14.14 10.26
N ILE A 487 -8.90 14.43 9.08
CA ILE A 487 -9.60 15.20 8.05
C ILE A 487 -10.79 14.45 7.45
N ILE A 488 -11.85 15.21 7.18
CA ILE A 488 -13.00 14.75 6.38
C ILE A 488 -12.75 14.96 4.88
N GLY A 489 -13.60 14.36 4.03
CA GLY A 489 -13.42 14.42 2.57
C GLY A 489 -13.34 15.83 1.99
N ALA A 490 -14.10 16.80 2.53
CA ALA A 490 -14.02 18.19 2.10
C ALA A 490 -12.69 18.87 2.51
N GLU A 491 -12.15 18.54 3.68
CA GLU A 491 -10.86 19.05 4.13
C GLU A 491 -9.68 18.44 3.37
N ASP A 492 -9.80 17.16 2.92
CA ASP A 492 -8.89 16.58 1.96
C ASP A 492 -9.00 17.28 0.59
N HIS A 493 -10.23 17.61 0.14
CA HIS A 493 -10.45 18.23 -1.17
C HIS A 493 -9.95 19.68 -1.23
N PHE A 494 -10.27 20.52 -0.25
CA PHE A 494 -9.95 21.96 -0.22
C PHE A 494 -8.68 22.30 0.57
N GLY A 495 -8.07 21.33 1.25
CA GLY A 495 -6.82 21.50 1.97
C GLY A 495 -5.59 21.33 1.09
N ASP A 496 -4.42 21.54 1.67
CA ASP A 496 -3.12 21.59 0.99
C ASP A 496 -2.30 20.29 1.17
N MET A 497 -2.69 19.44 2.12
CA MET A 497 -1.97 18.23 2.51
C MET A 497 -2.91 17.11 2.94
N ASP A 498 -2.57 15.86 2.58
CA ASP A 498 -3.06 14.63 3.18
C ASP A 498 -1.85 13.80 3.64
N PHE A 499 -1.53 13.89 4.93
CA PHE A 499 -0.41 13.20 5.53
C PHE A 499 -0.92 12.05 6.41
N LYS A 500 -0.67 10.83 5.99
CA LYS A 500 -1.07 9.59 6.66
C LYS A 500 0.13 8.98 7.38
N VAL A 501 -0.03 8.66 8.64
CA VAL A 501 0.98 7.92 9.42
C VAL A 501 0.29 6.82 10.22
N CYS A 502 0.86 5.64 10.13
CA CYS A 502 0.45 4.44 10.86
C CYS A 502 1.54 4.03 11.84
N GLY A 503 1.14 3.37 12.91
CA GLY A 503 2.11 2.83 13.86
C GLY A 503 1.46 2.17 15.06
N THR A 504 2.33 1.57 15.85
CA THR A 504 2.03 0.98 17.15
C THR A 504 2.24 2.02 18.26
N ARG A 505 2.27 1.58 19.51
CA ARG A 505 2.68 2.45 20.63
C ARG A 505 4.18 2.75 20.62
N ASP A 506 4.98 1.88 20.01
CA ASP A 506 6.45 1.97 20.03
C ASP A 506 7.01 2.81 18.89
N GLY A 507 6.30 2.91 17.75
CA GLY A 507 6.79 3.71 16.64
C GLY A 507 5.97 3.59 15.35
N VAL A 508 6.51 4.19 14.29
CA VAL A 508 5.91 4.29 12.96
C VAL A 508 6.06 2.98 12.20
N THR A 509 4.97 2.54 11.53
CA THR A 509 4.99 1.34 10.66
C THR A 509 4.70 1.64 9.19
N GLY A 510 3.99 2.73 8.88
CA GLY A 510 3.69 3.10 7.52
C GLY A 510 3.34 4.57 7.39
N PHE A 511 3.64 5.16 6.24
CA PHE A 511 3.42 6.58 6.00
C PHE A 511 3.22 6.90 4.53
N GLN A 512 2.48 7.99 4.28
CA GLN A 512 2.28 8.55 2.95
C GLN A 512 1.93 10.04 3.07
N LEU A 513 2.59 10.89 2.29
CA LEU A 513 2.31 12.32 2.16
C LEU A 513 1.87 12.63 0.73
N ASP A 514 0.75 13.31 0.59
CA ASP A 514 0.26 13.92 -0.64
C ASP A 514 0.10 15.42 -0.43
N LEU A 515 0.67 16.23 -1.33
CA LEU A 515 0.57 17.69 -1.30
C LEU A 515 -0.15 18.24 -2.52
N LYS A 516 -0.85 19.37 -2.33
CA LYS A 516 -1.42 20.20 -3.40
C LYS A 516 -0.69 21.54 -3.56
N ILE A 517 0.26 21.83 -2.65
CA ILE A 517 1.18 22.97 -2.69
C ILE A 517 2.56 22.52 -3.16
N GLN A 518 3.39 23.49 -3.52
CA GLN A 518 4.70 23.24 -4.16
C GLN A 518 5.82 22.84 -3.16
N GLY A 519 5.46 22.47 -1.94
CA GLY A 519 6.38 21.98 -0.93
C GLY A 519 5.82 22.11 0.49
N LEU A 520 6.37 21.34 1.41
CA LEU A 520 6.03 21.35 2.83
C LEU A 520 7.29 21.66 3.65
N PRO A 521 7.33 22.79 4.40
CA PRO A 521 8.41 23.10 5.33
C PRO A 521 8.55 22.03 6.42
N PHE A 522 9.78 21.72 6.82
CA PHE A 522 10.06 20.70 7.83
C PHE A 522 9.43 20.98 9.20
N ASP A 523 9.30 22.25 9.58
CA ASP A 523 8.69 22.61 10.87
C ASP A 523 7.20 22.23 10.90
N ILE A 524 6.49 22.44 9.79
CA ILE A 524 5.08 22.03 9.66
C ILE A 524 4.98 20.50 9.60
N ALA A 525 5.89 19.82 8.91
CA ALA A 525 5.93 18.37 8.91
C ALA A 525 6.15 17.77 10.31
N LYS A 526 7.04 18.35 11.12
CA LYS A 526 7.27 17.96 12.52
C LYS A 526 6.03 18.17 13.38
N GLU A 527 5.32 19.29 13.19
CA GLU A 527 4.05 19.54 13.87
C GLU A 527 3.00 18.48 13.50
N ALA A 528 2.87 18.16 12.21
CA ALA A 528 1.95 17.14 11.75
C ALA A 528 2.29 15.75 12.32
N VAL A 529 3.56 15.34 12.34
CA VAL A 529 4.01 14.08 12.95
C VAL A 529 3.64 14.03 14.44
N LYS A 530 3.83 15.12 15.18
CA LYS A 530 3.45 15.19 16.59
C LYS A 530 1.93 15.02 16.79
N GLN A 531 1.11 15.73 16.02
CA GLN A 531 -0.35 15.63 16.10
C GLN A 531 -0.84 14.22 15.74
N VAL A 532 -0.26 13.60 14.69
CA VAL A 532 -0.56 12.21 14.33
C VAL A 532 -0.26 11.26 15.47
N THR A 533 0.88 11.41 16.13
CA THR A 533 1.29 10.55 17.24
C THR A 533 0.31 10.62 18.40
N GLU A 534 -0.10 11.83 18.79
CA GLU A 534 -1.10 12.04 19.83
C GLU A 534 -2.47 11.43 19.48
N ALA A 535 -2.89 11.58 18.23
CA ALA A 535 -4.14 11.02 17.74
C ALA A 535 -4.10 9.48 17.67
N ARG A 536 -2.98 8.92 17.17
CA ARG A 536 -2.75 7.47 17.08
C ARG A 536 -2.88 6.79 18.44
N MET A 537 -2.30 7.38 19.51
CA MET A 537 -2.40 6.82 20.85
C MET A 537 -3.87 6.73 21.32
N LYS A 538 -4.68 7.75 21.05
CA LYS A 538 -6.11 7.74 21.40
C LYS A 538 -6.89 6.68 20.61
N ILE A 539 -6.53 6.44 19.35
CA ILE A 539 -7.15 5.40 18.52
C ILE A 539 -6.77 4.02 19.05
N LEU A 540 -5.50 3.80 19.37
CA LEU A 540 -5.00 2.56 19.96
C LEU A 540 -5.72 2.23 21.27
N ASP A 541 -5.97 3.23 22.14
CA ASP A 541 -6.74 3.04 23.37
C ASP A 541 -8.15 2.51 23.07
N LYS A 542 -8.83 3.03 22.04
CA LYS A 542 -10.15 2.54 21.62
C LYS A 542 -10.13 1.14 21.02
N MET A 543 -9.08 0.80 20.30
CA MET A 543 -8.90 -0.54 19.75
C MET A 543 -8.60 -1.56 20.87
N ASP A 544 -7.77 -1.20 21.86
CA ASP A 544 -7.48 -2.05 23.03
C ASP A 544 -8.72 -2.22 23.93
N GLU A 545 -9.60 -1.21 24.06
CA GLU A 545 -10.89 -1.34 24.75
C GLU A 545 -11.76 -2.43 24.08
N ALA A 546 -11.75 -2.54 22.76
CA ALA A 546 -12.54 -3.51 22.01
C ALA A 546 -11.92 -4.92 22.01
N LEU A 547 -10.61 -5.03 21.83
CA LEU A 547 -9.89 -6.31 21.77
C LEU A 547 -8.43 -6.12 22.23
N PRO A 548 -8.14 -6.30 23.53
CA PRO A 548 -6.82 -5.99 24.11
C PRO A 548 -5.70 -6.96 23.74
N SER A 549 -6.04 -8.13 23.20
CA SER A 549 -5.09 -9.14 22.76
C SER A 549 -5.73 -10.07 21.73
N HIS A 550 -4.90 -10.73 20.94
CA HIS A 550 -5.38 -11.72 19.97
C HIS A 550 -6.13 -12.87 20.67
N ARG A 551 -7.07 -13.47 19.96
CA ARG A 551 -7.80 -14.65 20.47
C ARG A 551 -6.83 -15.81 20.61
N LYS A 552 -6.94 -16.54 21.71
CA LYS A 552 -6.07 -17.68 22.02
C LYS A 552 -6.28 -18.88 21.10
N GLU A 553 -7.48 -19.01 20.57
CA GLU A 553 -7.88 -20.13 19.69
C GLU A 553 -8.34 -19.58 18.34
N LEU A 554 -7.91 -20.24 17.29
CA LEU A 554 -8.44 -20.01 15.96
C LEU A 554 -9.91 -20.41 15.91
N ARG A 555 -10.68 -19.75 15.06
CA ARG A 555 -12.09 -20.13 14.86
C ARG A 555 -12.21 -21.54 14.30
N GLU A 556 -13.35 -22.19 14.55
CA GLU A 556 -13.62 -23.57 14.15
C GLU A 556 -13.40 -23.81 12.65
N HIS A 557 -13.67 -22.80 11.82
CA HIS A 557 -13.57 -22.89 10.36
C HIS A 557 -12.19 -22.52 9.80
N ALA A 558 -11.27 -22.05 10.65
CA ALA A 558 -9.92 -21.77 10.23
C ALA A 558 -9.09 -23.05 10.07
N PRO A 559 -8.25 -23.17 9.04
CA PRO A 559 -7.38 -24.33 8.89
C PRO A 559 -6.44 -24.45 10.09
N ARG A 560 -6.18 -25.69 10.52
CA ARG A 560 -5.19 -26.00 11.55
C ARG A 560 -3.87 -26.33 10.87
N ILE A 561 -2.78 -25.76 11.35
CA ILE A 561 -1.43 -26.05 10.88
C ILE A 561 -0.61 -26.50 12.08
N GLU A 562 0.02 -27.67 11.96
CA GLU A 562 1.01 -28.16 12.92
C GLU A 562 2.29 -28.52 12.20
N SER A 563 3.42 -28.19 12.83
CA SER A 563 4.75 -28.56 12.32
C SER A 563 5.31 -29.69 13.18
N VAL A 564 5.76 -30.75 12.53
CA VAL A 564 6.40 -31.88 13.18
C VAL A 564 7.83 -32.03 12.64
N GLN A 565 8.78 -32.19 13.53
CA GLN A 565 10.16 -32.50 13.17
C GLN A 565 10.33 -34.02 13.08
N ILE A 566 10.66 -34.53 11.90
CA ILE A 566 11.04 -35.93 11.70
C ILE A 566 12.53 -36.04 11.40
N ASP A 567 13.09 -37.28 11.57
CA ASP A 567 14.43 -37.55 11.10
C ASP A 567 14.52 -37.36 9.59
N PRO A 568 15.47 -36.55 9.06
CA PRO A 568 15.64 -36.35 7.61
C PRO A 568 15.76 -37.66 6.82
N GLU A 569 16.34 -38.72 7.39
CA GLU A 569 16.42 -40.05 6.74
C GLU A 569 15.03 -40.69 6.54
N LYS A 570 14.01 -40.26 7.28
CA LYS A 570 12.63 -40.77 7.20
C LYS A 570 11.78 -40.05 6.16
N ILE A 571 12.24 -38.93 5.61
CA ILE A 571 11.51 -38.18 4.56
C ILE A 571 11.15 -39.10 3.40
N GLY A 572 12.09 -39.89 2.94
CA GLY A 572 11.84 -40.88 1.86
C GLY A 572 10.76 -41.91 2.20
N ALA A 573 10.70 -42.35 3.48
CA ALA A 573 9.65 -43.26 3.94
C ALA A 573 8.27 -42.59 4.02
N LEU A 574 8.23 -41.36 4.49
CA LEU A 574 6.98 -40.55 4.54
C LEU A 574 6.42 -40.30 3.14
N ILE A 575 7.26 -39.92 2.18
CA ILE A 575 6.84 -39.71 0.79
C ILE A 575 6.41 -41.05 0.17
N GLY A 576 7.19 -42.08 0.36
CA GLY A 576 7.02 -43.43 -0.22
C GLY A 576 7.28 -43.47 -1.74
N PRO A 577 7.32 -44.67 -2.35
CA PRO A 577 7.59 -44.84 -3.77
C PRO A 577 6.60 -44.03 -4.65
N GLY A 578 7.11 -43.06 -5.41
CA GLY A 578 6.31 -42.19 -6.27
C GLY A 578 5.25 -41.36 -5.54
N GLY A 579 5.47 -41.04 -4.24
CA GLY A 579 4.53 -40.26 -3.43
C GLY A 579 3.31 -41.06 -2.90
N LYS A 580 3.40 -42.40 -2.88
CA LYS A 580 2.26 -43.26 -2.52
C LYS A 580 1.83 -43.10 -1.06
N ASN A 581 2.79 -42.99 -0.13
CA ASN A 581 2.47 -42.91 1.31
C ASN A 581 1.85 -41.57 1.65
N ILE A 582 2.43 -40.48 1.21
CA ILE A 582 1.91 -39.14 1.50
C ILE A 582 0.49 -38.95 0.92
N ARG A 583 0.24 -39.45 -0.33
CA ARG A 583 -1.10 -39.44 -0.92
C ARG A 583 -2.11 -40.27 -0.12
N ARG A 584 -1.71 -41.47 0.32
CA ARG A 584 -2.57 -42.32 1.18
C ARG A 584 -2.94 -41.61 2.48
N ILE A 585 -1.96 -40.97 3.13
CA ILE A 585 -2.21 -40.24 4.39
C ILE A 585 -3.19 -39.11 4.14
N THR A 586 -2.98 -38.32 3.09
CA THR A 586 -3.91 -37.25 2.68
C THR A 586 -5.33 -37.78 2.41
N GLU A 587 -5.46 -38.89 1.67
CA GLU A 587 -6.78 -39.49 1.37
C GLU A 587 -7.51 -40.01 2.61
N VAL A 588 -6.80 -40.65 3.54
CA VAL A 588 -7.38 -41.26 4.74
C VAL A 588 -7.74 -40.22 5.81
N THR A 589 -6.93 -39.18 5.94
CA THR A 589 -7.08 -38.18 7.02
C THR A 589 -7.82 -36.93 6.58
N GLY A 590 -7.81 -36.61 5.28
CA GLY A 590 -8.27 -35.34 4.73
C GLY A 590 -7.28 -34.18 4.95
N ALA A 591 -6.13 -34.43 5.57
CA ALA A 591 -5.10 -33.44 5.82
C ALA A 591 -4.11 -33.37 4.63
N ASN A 592 -3.62 -32.17 4.32
CA ASN A 592 -2.50 -31.97 3.41
C ASN A 592 -1.18 -31.99 4.18
N ILE A 593 -0.12 -32.49 3.54
CA ILE A 593 1.21 -32.61 4.15
C ILE A 593 2.20 -31.99 3.20
N ASP A 594 2.98 -31.03 3.69
CA ASP A 594 4.10 -30.43 2.98
C ASP A 594 5.40 -30.72 3.75
N ILE A 595 6.47 -30.98 3.02
CA ILE A 595 7.81 -31.27 3.57
C ILE A 595 8.72 -30.17 3.04
N ASP A 596 9.47 -29.53 3.93
CA ASP A 596 10.37 -28.45 3.56
C ASP A 596 11.46 -28.95 2.58
N GLU A 597 11.73 -28.17 1.53
CA GLU A 597 12.64 -28.57 0.44
C GLU A 597 14.12 -28.61 0.88
N ASP A 598 14.46 -28.01 2.01
CA ASP A 598 15.81 -27.96 2.57
C ASP A 598 16.28 -29.28 3.18
N ASN A 599 15.44 -30.32 3.15
CA ASN A 599 15.67 -31.61 3.78
C ASN A 599 15.94 -31.55 5.29
N SER A 600 15.48 -30.51 5.98
CA SER A 600 15.59 -30.36 7.43
C SER A 600 14.82 -31.42 8.23
N GLY A 601 13.86 -32.09 7.58
CA GLY A 601 12.91 -32.98 8.24
C GLY A 601 11.73 -32.29 8.88
N LYS A 602 11.54 -30.99 8.61
CA LYS A 602 10.34 -30.26 9.03
C LYS A 602 9.17 -30.63 8.13
N VAL A 603 8.09 -31.10 8.73
CA VAL A 603 6.84 -31.50 8.05
C VAL A 603 5.71 -30.64 8.56
N ARG A 604 5.02 -29.93 7.66
CA ARG A 604 3.84 -29.12 7.97
C ARG A 604 2.58 -29.90 7.59
N ILE A 605 1.63 -29.93 8.49
CA ILE A 605 0.37 -30.64 8.35
C ILE A 605 -0.75 -29.61 8.36
N TYR A 606 -1.59 -29.62 7.34
CA TYR A 606 -2.74 -28.72 7.19
C TYR A 606 -4.03 -29.53 7.26
N ALA A 607 -4.88 -29.22 8.21
CA ALA A 607 -6.17 -29.91 8.39
C ALA A 607 -7.33 -28.93 8.58
N THR A 608 -8.51 -29.32 8.14
CA THR A 608 -9.73 -28.52 8.28
C THR A 608 -10.29 -28.52 9.71
N ASP A 609 -9.93 -29.52 10.51
CA ASP A 609 -10.39 -29.68 11.87
C ASP A 609 -9.37 -30.46 12.72
N THR A 610 -9.56 -30.43 14.05
CA THR A 610 -8.68 -31.08 15.02
C THR A 610 -8.64 -32.62 14.89
N GLU A 611 -9.76 -33.24 14.47
CA GLU A 611 -9.80 -34.70 14.31
C GLU A 611 -8.94 -35.15 13.12
N ALA A 612 -9.04 -34.44 11.99
CA ALA A 612 -8.21 -34.67 10.82
C ALA A 612 -6.72 -34.46 11.14
N MET A 613 -6.40 -33.40 11.91
CA MET A 613 -5.03 -33.12 12.38
C MET A 613 -4.48 -34.29 13.21
N ASN A 614 -5.21 -34.70 14.24
CA ASN A 614 -4.78 -35.81 15.11
C ASN A 614 -4.57 -37.12 14.35
N ARG A 615 -5.46 -37.41 13.37
CA ARG A 615 -5.31 -38.59 12.51
C ARG A 615 -4.05 -38.48 11.63
N ALA A 616 -3.77 -37.29 11.08
CA ALA A 616 -2.57 -37.10 10.26
C ALA A 616 -1.27 -37.24 11.06
N LEU A 617 -1.23 -36.68 12.26
CA LEU A 617 -0.12 -36.83 13.19
C LEU A 617 0.15 -38.31 13.52
N GLN A 618 -0.91 -39.07 13.81
CA GLN A 618 -0.81 -40.51 14.07
C GLN A 618 -0.30 -41.28 12.85
N GLU A 619 -0.78 -40.99 11.66
CA GLU A 619 -0.32 -41.66 10.43
C GLU A 619 1.14 -41.34 10.10
N ILE A 620 1.57 -40.10 10.35
CA ILE A 620 2.99 -39.70 10.20
C ILE A 620 3.87 -40.43 11.23
N GLU A 621 3.46 -40.47 12.51
CA GLU A 621 4.17 -41.18 13.55
C GLU A 621 4.26 -42.70 13.25
N LEU A 622 3.20 -43.29 12.69
CA LEU A 622 3.21 -44.68 12.27
C LEU A 622 4.28 -44.99 11.20
N VAL A 623 4.47 -44.05 10.26
CA VAL A 623 5.42 -44.26 9.13
C VAL A 623 6.84 -43.89 9.51
N THR A 624 7.05 -42.83 10.31
CA THR A 624 8.36 -42.27 10.64
C THR A 624 8.89 -42.73 12.00
N GLY A 625 8.00 -43.13 12.93
CA GLY A 625 8.35 -43.53 14.29
C GLY A 625 9.21 -44.78 14.35
N GLU A 626 9.98 -44.92 15.42
CA GLU A 626 10.73 -46.14 15.74
C GLU A 626 10.03 -46.93 16.84
N ILE A 627 10.26 -48.23 16.84
CA ILE A 627 9.71 -49.08 17.90
C ILE A 627 10.50 -48.82 19.19
N GLU A 628 9.84 -48.24 20.17
CA GLU A 628 10.44 -47.92 21.48
C GLU A 628 10.21 -49.06 22.49
N VAL A 629 11.24 -49.40 23.23
CA VAL A 629 11.15 -50.41 24.28
C VAL A 629 10.31 -49.87 25.43
N GLY A 630 9.27 -50.64 25.81
CA GLY A 630 8.34 -50.29 26.89
C GLY A 630 7.05 -49.59 26.44
N LYS A 631 6.94 -49.18 25.17
CA LYS A 631 5.69 -48.64 24.58
C LYS A 631 4.79 -49.80 24.11
N ILE A 632 3.47 -49.66 24.27
CA ILE A 632 2.50 -50.66 23.84
C ILE A 632 2.01 -50.32 22.43
N TYR A 633 2.15 -51.27 21.50
CA TYR A 633 1.70 -51.14 20.11
C TYR A 633 0.55 -52.10 19.80
N ARG A 634 -0.36 -51.68 18.94
CA ARG A 634 -1.28 -52.60 18.25
C ARG A 634 -0.59 -53.10 17.00
N GLY A 635 -0.28 -54.40 16.94
CA GLY A 635 0.38 -54.97 15.78
C GLY A 635 -0.53 -55.95 15.00
N ILE A 636 -0.17 -56.15 13.74
CA ILE A 636 -0.81 -57.15 12.86
C ILE A 636 0.10 -58.36 12.72
N VAL A 637 -0.41 -59.55 13.02
CA VAL A 637 0.35 -60.80 12.84
C VAL A 637 0.51 -61.05 11.33
N ARG A 638 1.71 -60.97 10.84
CA ARG A 638 2.09 -61.22 9.43
C ARG A 638 2.49 -62.68 9.13
N GLY A 639 2.98 -63.36 10.13
CA GLY A 639 3.35 -64.75 9.96
C GLY A 639 3.51 -65.47 11.32
N VAL A 640 3.15 -66.73 11.34
CA VAL A 640 3.32 -67.59 12.51
C VAL A 640 4.29 -68.71 12.16
N LYS A 641 5.27 -68.95 13.05
CA LYS A 641 6.26 -70.04 12.97
C LYS A 641 6.23 -70.83 14.27
N GLU A 642 6.86 -72.01 14.27
CA GLU A 642 6.92 -72.88 15.45
C GLU A 642 7.56 -72.22 16.68
N PHE A 643 8.46 -71.25 16.47
CA PHE A 643 9.18 -70.52 17.51
C PHE A 643 8.55 -69.20 17.91
N GLY A 644 7.49 -68.72 17.23
CA GLY A 644 6.87 -67.45 17.55
C GLY A 644 6.05 -66.84 16.40
N ALA A 645 5.56 -65.63 16.63
CA ALA A 645 4.81 -64.86 15.66
C ALA A 645 5.55 -63.59 15.26
N PHE A 646 5.57 -63.30 13.96
CA PHE A 646 6.02 -62.02 13.42
C PHE A 646 4.86 -61.05 13.45
N VAL A 647 5.01 -59.97 14.20
CA VAL A 647 3.96 -58.96 14.39
C VAL A 647 4.52 -57.64 13.85
N GLU A 648 3.81 -57.12 12.87
CA GLU A 648 4.11 -55.79 12.38
C GLU A 648 3.54 -54.76 13.36
N CYS A 649 4.41 -54.12 14.11
CA CYS A 649 4.06 -53.13 15.14
C CYS A 649 3.90 -51.73 14.57
N LEU A 650 4.65 -51.40 13.53
CA LEU A 650 4.59 -50.19 12.71
C LEU A 650 4.71 -50.60 11.24
N PRO A 651 4.18 -49.84 10.28
CA PRO A 651 4.26 -50.16 8.84
C PRO A 651 5.68 -50.49 8.39
N GLY A 652 5.92 -51.73 7.92
CA GLY A 652 7.21 -52.23 7.49
C GLY A 652 8.19 -52.60 8.63
N LYS A 653 7.80 -52.54 9.92
CA LYS A 653 8.64 -52.91 11.07
C LYS A 653 7.98 -54.06 11.84
N GLU A 654 8.64 -55.19 11.77
CA GLU A 654 8.16 -56.43 12.42
C GLU A 654 8.96 -56.73 13.66
N GLY A 655 8.27 -57.08 14.74
CA GLY A 655 8.83 -57.66 15.94
C GLY A 655 8.58 -59.17 16.00
N LEU A 656 9.53 -59.93 16.57
CA LEU A 656 9.35 -61.37 16.81
C LEU A 656 8.86 -61.58 18.23
N PHE A 657 7.65 -62.14 18.35
CA PHE A 657 7.12 -62.62 19.62
C PHE A 657 7.43 -64.11 19.75
N LEU A 658 8.34 -64.45 20.68
CA LEU A 658 8.68 -65.85 20.94
C LEU A 658 7.56 -66.56 21.69
N VAL A 659 7.39 -67.86 21.41
CA VAL A 659 6.36 -68.69 22.06
C VAL A 659 6.49 -68.70 23.60
N ASP A 660 7.72 -68.67 24.11
CA ASP A 660 8.03 -68.68 25.55
C ASP A 660 7.60 -67.38 26.26
N THR A 661 7.37 -66.29 25.55
CA THR A 661 6.89 -65.01 26.09
C THR A 661 5.38 -64.85 26.00
N LEU A 662 4.69 -65.70 25.25
CA LEU A 662 3.25 -65.76 25.13
C LEU A 662 2.64 -66.63 26.25
N GLN A 663 2.18 -66.04 27.33
CA GLN A 663 1.35 -66.71 28.35
C GLN A 663 -0.03 -67.09 27.86
N LEU A 664 -0.39 -66.88 26.60
CA LEU A 664 -1.65 -67.18 25.97
C LEU A 664 -1.43 -68.17 24.82
N SER A 665 -2.26 -69.23 24.76
CA SER A 665 -2.21 -70.18 23.65
C SER A 665 -2.46 -69.46 22.31
N LEU A 666 -1.74 -69.87 21.27
CA LEU A 666 -1.86 -69.38 19.88
C LEU A 666 -3.31 -69.38 19.32
N ILE A 667 -4.31 -69.87 20.05
CA ILE A 667 -5.72 -69.95 19.71
C ILE A 667 -6.42 -68.57 19.92
N HIS A 668 -5.82 -67.62 20.64
CA HIS A 668 -6.40 -66.32 21.00
C HIS A 668 -5.74 -65.15 20.28
N ILE A 669 -4.92 -65.39 19.31
CA ILE A 669 -4.33 -64.41 18.37
C ILE A 669 -5.06 -64.60 17.03
#